data_934b87644bd0e1293d494f71efa84017
#
_entry.id   934b87644bd0e1293d494f71efa84017
#
_cell.length_a   1.000
_cell.length_b   1.000
_cell.length_c   1.000
_cell.angle_alpha   90.00
_cell.angle_beta   90.00
_cell.angle_gamma   90.00
#
_symmetry.space_group_name_H-M   'P 1'
#
loop_
_entity.id
_entity.type
_entity.pdbx_description
1 polymer ?
#
loop_
_entity_poly.entity_id
_entity_poly.type
_entity_poly.pdbx_seq_one_letter_code
_entity_poly.pdbx_strand_id
1 'polypeptide(L)'
;MSDAYRIAPLFVIRMAGVPFDVLQCTATPHSFRLARENSHELHATLAREVAAAREALIRVAQEALPPYLVFASAGFGKRVASLLKTHGDFSKRNSDARKREKHLLLYLQRVCAKNDTFSEFGPTAWGSVADVAALEIDCASGIARRDAFFERWTAHAVAAAINADPDAPAKVAVPALEPHAFDLVVEDVRHWPESVERDRWLAVLDPLAELPNRFIATTDSSQRATIMDEARERFRQLGAARTAAHRALYAATNPIVEECARDCRFVVPQQKADEVTRDAEPWIDLWRDCYALIAHRVASALRRLLPDDQPVSLPEFLARAEANKMPLTSIGMVAPAAMAFAEIKAAFRALIAERADAAELQLTGDDCHFVRRNFDYPKFDEFTYPSADLQISAASVEAVNAGNYDWIISEFHPPVAILHHAFYWSCPDPAGLSREIEAATGGAPTFHYGFFAADFIAHTVVRQMDALPRTTFAAPQRPNPKWKRIDPADAEVFVDPPTGDVRVRVRNSGELLGSFARSWIIPLGFHPFSFGGLRHTPRLRCGNVIVQRRSWVVKGEEFGGGKFSGISADLVRAIERLRAARDLPRYVYIRPSESALHRSGAGRDKDTKPVFIDLESYLFVEIFYRWLAKSGELEVTEMLPDPQHLLWQEGDGRRTFELRTLIVPRT
;
A
#
# COMPACT_ATOMS: atom_id res chain seq x y z
N MET A 1 3.66 -34.31 1.77
CA MET A 1 3.61 -32.87 2.06
C MET A 1 2.28 -32.61 2.75
N SER A 2 2.29 -31.94 3.89
CA SER A 2 1.05 -31.69 4.64
C SER A 2 0.31 -30.53 3.97
N ASP A 3 -0.97 -30.70 3.66
CA ASP A 3 -1.84 -29.60 3.21
C ASP A 3 -2.24 -28.74 4.42
N ALA A 4 -1.27 -28.04 5.01
CA ALA A 4 -1.49 -27.30 6.26
C ALA A 4 -2.32 -26.04 6.07
N TYR A 5 -2.33 -25.47 4.86
CA TYR A 5 -2.91 -24.16 4.57
C TYR A 5 -3.90 -24.22 3.39
N ARG A 6 -4.83 -23.28 3.38
CA ARG A 6 -5.70 -22.98 2.23
C ARG A 6 -5.84 -21.47 2.05
N ILE A 7 -6.23 -21.04 0.87
CA ILE A 7 -6.69 -19.68 0.61
C ILE A 7 -8.17 -19.60 1.00
N ALA A 8 -8.56 -18.53 1.69
CA ALA A 8 -9.97 -18.26 2.01
C ALA A 8 -10.83 -18.13 0.75
N PRO A 9 -12.14 -18.46 0.82
CA PRO A 9 -13.00 -18.47 -0.37
C PRO A 9 -13.14 -17.15 -1.09
N LEU A 10 -12.96 -16.01 -0.39
CA LEU A 10 -13.06 -14.66 -0.97
C LEU A 10 -11.71 -13.96 -0.95
N PHE A 11 -11.44 -13.19 -2.00
CA PHE A 11 -10.29 -12.33 -2.10
C PHE A 11 -10.63 -11.01 -2.79
N VAL A 12 -9.84 -9.99 -2.49
CA VAL A 12 -9.96 -8.68 -3.14
C VAL A 12 -9.09 -8.65 -4.39
N ILE A 13 -9.61 -8.11 -5.46
CA ILE A 13 -8.86 -7.78 -6.66
C ILE A 13 -8.57 -6.29 -6.63
N ARG A 14 -7.31 -5.92 -6.68
CA ARG A 14 -6.83 -4.55 -6.81
C ARG A 14 -6.24 -4.40 -8.20
N MET A 15 -6.64 -3.37 -8.94
CA MET A 15 -6.20 -3.21 -10.32
C MET A 15 -5.81 -1.78 -10.65
N ALA A 16 -4.96 -1.63 -11.67
CA ALA A 16 -4.69 -0.32 -12.25
C ALA A 16 -5.90 0.16 -13.04
N GLY A 17 -6.31 1.40 -12.84
CA GLY A 17 -7.47 2.00 -13.50
C GLY A 17 -7.25 2.27 -14.99
N VAL A 18 -5.97 2.41 -15.42
CA VAL A 18 -5.58 2.67 -16.82
C VAL A 18 -4.76 1.50 -17.34
N PRO A 19 -4.98 1.04 -18.59
CA PRO A 19 -4.20 -0.05 -19.17
C PRO A 19 -2.70 0.23 -19.18
N PHE A 20 -1.90 -0.81 -18.93
CA PHE A 20 -0.44 -0.71 -18.93
C PHE A 20 0.11 -0.29 -20.29
N ASP A 21 -0.50 -0.76 -21.38
CA ASP A 21 -0.09 -0.50 -22.75
C ASP A 21 0.00 1.00 -23.08
N VAL A 22 -0.74 1.82 -22.37
CA VAL A 22 -0.69 3.28 -22.44
C VAL A 22 0.73 3.83 -22.21
N LEU A 23 1.54 3.19 -21.36
CA LEU A 23 2.93 3.59 -21.11
C LEU A 23 3.85 3.33 -22.31
N GLN A 24 3.51 2.42 -23.19
CA GLN A 24 4.31 2.08 -24.36
C GLN A 24 4.41 3.24 -25.37
N CYS A 25 3.51 4.21 -25.30
CA CYS A 25 3.56 5.43 -26.12
C CYS A 25 4.87 6.21 -25.95
N THR A 26 5.61 5.99 -24.87
CA THR A 26 6.87 6.67 -24.58
C THR A 26 8.10 5.86 -24.98
N ALA A 27 7.93 4.65 -25.51
CA ALA A 27 9.03 3.79 -25.92
C ALA A 27 9.81 4.38 -27.12
N THR A 28 11.12 4.18 -27.10
CA THR A 28 12.05 4.62 -28.15
C THR A 28 12.95 3.46 -28.58
N PRO A 29 12.36 2.29 -28.96
CA PRO A 29 13.09 1.03 -29.09
C PRO A 29 14.11 1.05 -30.22
N HIS A 30 13.89 1.82 -31.26
CA HIS A 30 14.81 1.91 -32.41
C HIS A 30 16.14 2.53 -31.97
N SER A 31 16.11 3.60 -31.18
CA SER A 31 17.32 4.21 -30.61
C SER A 31 18.12 3.24 -29.74
N PHE A 32 17.45 2.41 -28.92
CA PHE A 32 18.12 1.41 -28.10
C PHE A 32 18.73 0.28 -28.94
N ARG A 33 18.05 -0.15 -30.02
CA ARG A 33 18.65 -1.08 -31.00
C ARG A 33 19.88 -0.50 -31.64
N LEU A 34 19.82 0.74 -32.14
CA LEU A 34 20.98 1.41 -32.77
C LEU A 34 22.14 1.62 -31.76
N ALA A 35 21.86 1.81 -30.49
CA ALA A 35 22.89 1.90 -29.47
C ALA A 35 23.63 0.57 -29.27
N ARG A 36 22.93 -0.57 -29.29
CA ARG A 36 23.53 -1.92 -29.26
C ARG A 36 24.40 -2.18 -30.48
N GLU A 37 23.97 -1.68 -31.63
CA GLU A 37 24.67 -1.80 -32.91
C GLU A 37 25.83 -0.77 -33.08
N ASN A 38 26.04 0.15 -32.13
CA ASN A 38 26.97 1.27 -32.19
C ASN A 38 26.79 2.13 -33.45
N SER A 39 25.56 2.28 -33.96
CA SER A 39 25.29 3.01 -35.19
C SER A 39 25.50 4.52 -35.04
N HIS A 40 26.00 5.16 -36.11
CA HIS A 40 26.14 6.61 -36.21
C HIS A 40 24.80 7.33 -36.38
N GLU A 41 23.74 6.63 -36.77
CA GLU A 41 22.39 7.18 -36.92
C GLU A 41 21.68 7.39 -35.58
N LEU A 42 22.21 6.87 -34.47
CA LEU A 42 21.61 6.90 -33.16
C LEU A 42 21.19 8.32 -32.76
N HIS A 43 22.04 9.33 -32.96
CA HIS A 43 21.72 10.68 -32.48
C HIS A 43 20.47 11.29 -33.18
N ALA A 44 20.44 11.18 -34.50
CA ALA A 44 19.32 11.71 -35.30
C ALA A 44 18.01 10.94 -35.01
N THR A 45 18.09 9.62 -34.89
CA THR A 45 16.94 8.76 -34.60
C THR A 45 16.41 9.04 -33.21
N LEU A 46 17.28 9.16 -32.20
CA LEU A 46 16.90 9.46 -30.82
C LEU A 46 16.15 10.81 -30.72
N ALA A 47 16.64 11.84 -31.41
CA ALA A 47 15.98 13.14 -31.40
C ALA A 47 14.53 13.06 -31.92
N ARG A 48 14.31 12.31 -33.02
CA ARG A 48 12.99 12.10 -33.61
C ARG A 48 12.07 11.27 -32.70
N GLU A 49 12.58 10.13 -32.18
CA GLU A 49 11.79 9.26 -31.31
C GLU A 49 11.40 9.96 -29.98
N VAL A 50 12.32 10.72 -29.39
CA VAL A 50 12.03 11.49 -28.17
C VAL A 50 10.99 12.58 -28.43
N ALA A 51 11.02 13.27 -29.58
CA ALA A 51 9.99 14.24 -29.93
C ALA A 51 8.62 13.57 -30.06
N ALA A 52 8.54 12.44 -30.77
CA ALA A 52 7.30 11.66 -30.92
C ALA A 52 6.77 11.11 -29.57
N ALA A 53 7.66 10.58 -28.74
CA ALA A 53 7.31 10.08 -27.40
C ALA A 53 6.75 11.18 -26.48
N ARG A 54 7.29 12.39 -26.56
CA ARG A 54 6.81 13.56 -25.80
C ARG A 54 5.42 13.99 -26.26
N GLU A 55 5.18 14.05 -27.56
CA GLU A 55 3.89 14.37 -28.14
C GLU A 55 2.83 13.31 -27.73
N ALA A 56 3.20 12.03 -27.87
CA ALA A 56 2.34 10.92 -27.47
C ALA A 56 2.01 10.94 -25.95
N LEU A 57 3.01 11.20 -25.08
CA LEU A 57 2.82 11.33 -23.64
C LEU A 57 1.78 12.40 -23.30
N ILE A 58 1.83 13.55 -23.97
CA ILE A 58 0.90 14.65 -23.70
C ILE A 58 -0.50 14.30 -24.18
N ARG A 59 -0.65 13.75 -25.38
CA ARG A 59 -1.95 13.31 -25.90
C ARG A 59 -2.60 12.30 -24.96
N VAL A 60 -1.88 11.26 -24.57
CA VAL A 60 -2.36 10.24 -23.65
C VAL A 60 -2.69 10.83 -22.26
N ALA A 61 -1.86 11.75 -21.77
CA ALA A 61 -2.14 12.40 -20.48
C ALA A 61 -3.38 13.31 -20.54
N GLN A 62 -3.70 13.90 -21.69
CA GLN A 62 -4.92 14.67 -21.88
C GLN A 62 -6.17 13.78 -21.81
N GLU A 63 -6.08 12.55 -22.26
CA GLU A 63 -7.17 11.58 -22.24
C GLU A 63 -7.32 10.90 -20.87
N ALA A 64 -6.23 10.45 -20.28
CA ALA A 64 -6.24 9.59 -19.09
C ALA A 64 -6.19 10.33 -17.74
N LEU A 65 -5.61 11.53 -17.68
CA LEU A 65 -5.34 12.18 -16.39
C LEU A 65 -6.39 13.18 -15.88
N PRO A 66 -7.33 13.75 -16.67
CA PRO A 66 -8.26 14.75 -16.14
C PRO A 66 -9.02 14.30 -14.89
N PRO A 67 -9.60 13.09 -14.81
CA PRO A 67 -10.28 12.64 -13.60
C PRO A 67 -9.32 12.55 -12.42
N TYR A 68 -8.07 12.14 -12.65
CA TYR A 68 -7.03 12.02 -11.63
C TYR A 68 -6.64 13.38 -11.04
N LEU A 69 -6.63 14.41 -11.87
CA LEU A 69 -6.21 15.75 -11.44
C LEU A 69 -7.18 16.39 -10.43
N VAL A 70 -8.41 15.92 -10.37
CA VAL A 70 -9.40 16.34 -9.35
C VAL A 70 -8.88 16.07 -7.94
N PHE A 71 -8.20 14.93 -7.77
CA PHE A 71 -7.64 14.50 -6.49
C PHE A 71 -6.19 14.95 -6.27
N ALA A 72 -5.55 15.53 -7.27
CA ALA A 72 -4.21 16.06 -7.13
C ALA A 72 -4.22 17.32 -6.25
N SER A 73 -3.07 17.65 -5.65
CA SER A 73 -2.99 18.94 -4.94
C SER A 73 -3.33 20.09 -5.89
N ALA A 74 -4.09 21.07 -5.41
CA ALA A 74 -4.58 22.19 -6.22
C ALA A 74 -3.45 22.90 -7.02
N GLY A 75 -2.25 23.03 -6.43
CA GLY A 75 -1.10 23.61 -7.12
C GLY A 75 -0.50 22.72 -8.21
N PHE A 76 -0.59 21.40 -8.07
CA PHE A 76 -0.15 20.46 -9.08
C PHE A 76 -1.19 20.31 -10.18
N GLY A 77 -2.46 20.12 -9.84
CA GLY A 77 -3.57 20.03 -10.80
C GLY A 77 -3.59 21.24 -11.74
N LYS A 78 -3.48 22.47 -11.21
CA LYS A 78 -3.41 23.69 -12.03
C LYS A 78 -2.21 23.72 -12.99
N ARG A 79 -1.04 23.25 -12.55
CA ARG A 79 0.16 23.19 -13.41
C ARG A 79 0.02 22.18 -14.55
N VAL A 80 -0.50 21.00 -14.26
CA VAL A 80 -0.74 19.97 -15.28
C VAL A 80 -1.86 20.39 -16.21
N ALA A 81 -2.98 20.88 -15.70
CA ALA A 81 -4.07 21.39 -16.52
C ALA A 81 -3.61 22.54 -17.44
N SER A 82 -2.74 23.44 -16.95
CA SER A 82 -2.13 24.48 -17.78
C SER A 82 -1.25 23.90 -18.89
N LEU A 83 -0.44 22.87 -18.58
CA LEU A 83 0.39 22.19 -19.57
C LEU A 83 -0.46 21.50 -20.64
N LEU A 84 -1.54 20.83 -20.22
CA LEU A 84 -2.44 20.13 -21.15
C LEU A 84 -3.24 21.08 -22.05
N LYS A 85 -3.53 22.30 -21.59
CA LYS A 85 -4.24 23.34 -22.37
C LYS A 85 -3.32 24.06 -23.36
N THR A 86 -2.08 24.30 -23.00
CA THR A 86 -1.10 24.86 -23.91
C THR A 86 -0.57 23.71 -24.75
N HIS A 87 -1.04 23.55 -26.00
CA HIS A 87 -0.36 22.75 -27.01
C HIS A 87 1.08 23.30 -27.11
N GLY A 88 1.95 22.76 -26.24
CA GLY A 88 3.26 23.35 -26.00
C GLY A 88 4.10 23.29 -27.26
N ASP A 89 4.86 24.32 -27.53
CA ASP A 89 5.96 24.26 -28.47
C ASP A 89 6.97 23.21 -27.99
N PHE A 90 6.82 21.98 -28.47
CA PHE A 90 7.69 20.84 -28.14
C PHE A 90 9.06 20.95 -28.78
N SER A 91 9.30 21.97 -29.63
CA SER A 91 10.58 22.19 -30.29
C SER A 91 11.69 22.54 -29.28
N LYS A 92 11.33 23.17 -28.14
CA LYS A 92 12.29 23.56 -27.11
C LYS A 92 12.10 22.77 -25.83
N ARG A 93 13.01 21.84 -25.55
CA ARG A 93 13.04 21.04 -24.32
C ARG A 93 13.91 21.68 -23.24
N ASN A 94 13.44 22.77 -22.64
CA ASN A 94 14.11 23.43 -21.51
C ASN A 94 13.94 22.67 -20.17
N SER A 95 14.50 23.21 -19.07
CA SER A 95 14.45 22.56 -17.75
C SER A 95 13.03 22.42 -17.22
N ASP A 96 12.14 23.37 -17.52
CA ASP A 96 10.76 23.35 -17.05
C ASP A 96 9.92 22.34 -17.84
N ALA A 97 10.11 22.24 -19.16
CA ALA A 97 9.50 21.19 -19.96
C ALA A 97 9.88 19.79 -19.41
N ARG A 98 11.17 19.53 -19.16
CA ARG A 98 11.63 18.27 -18.57
C ARG A 98 11.03 17.97 -17.19
N LYS A 99 10.86 18.97 -16.33
CA LYS A 99 10.18 18.78 -15.04
C LYS A 99 8.71 18.37 -15.20
N ARG A 100 8.02 19.01 -16.14
CA ARG A 100 6.61 18.75 -16.41
C ARG A 100 6.41 17.36 -17.03
N GLU A 101 7.21 17.00 -18.04
CA GLU A 101 7.23 15.67 -18.64
C GLU A 101 7.47 14.57 -17.59
N LYS A 102 8.48 14.77 -16.73
CA LYS A 102 8.73 13.87 -15.61
C LYS A 102 7.51 13.71 -14.70
N HIS A 103 6.84 14.79 -14.35
CA HIS A 103 5.66 14.72 -13.48
C HIS A 103 4.52 13.98 -14.18
N LEU A 104 4.24 14.28 -15.45
CA LEU A 104 3.22 13.55 -16.23
C LEU A 104 3.51 12.06 -16.26
N LEU A 105 4.75 11.70 -16.60
CA LEU A 105 5.16 10.31 -16.70
C LEU A 105 5.07 9.57 -15.36
N LEU A 106 5.45 10.24 -14.25
CA LEU A 106 5.33 9.67 -12.90
C LEU A 106 3.87 9.49 -12.45
N TYR A 107 2.95 10.33 -12.91
CA TYR A 107 1.52 10.13 -12.64
C TYR A 107 0.94 9.05 -13.53
N LEU A 108 1.27 9.08 -14.82
CA LEU A 108 0.76 8.08 -15.76
C LEU A 108 1.21 6.66 -15.33
N GLN A 109 2.51 6.46 -15.02
CA GLN A 109 2.98 5.14 -14.55
C GLN A 109 2.30 4.69 -13.26
N ARG A 110 1.85 5.63 -12.43
CA ARG A 110 1.16 5.30 -11.19
C ARG A 110 -0.22 4.70 -11.43
N VAL A 111 -0.95 5.21 -12.42
CA VAL A 111 -2.30 4.73 -12.73
C VAL A 111 -2.30 3.51 -13.67
N CYS A 112 -1.14 3.21 -14.31
CA CYS A 112 -1.00 2.10 -15.26
C CYS A 112 -0.24 0.90 -14.67
N ALA A 113 0.78 1.15 -13.82
CA ALA A 113 1.73 0.13 -13.37
C ALA A 113 1.70 -0.14 -11.86
N LYS A 114 0.70 0.40 -11.16
CA LYS A 114 0.50 0.17 -9.72
C LYS A 114 -0.95 -0.13 -9.42
N ASN A 115 -1.15 -0.96 -8.40
CA ASN A 115 -2.46 -1.37 -7.91
C ASN A 115 -2.83 -0.57 -6.65
N ASP A 116 -2.53 0.73 -6.63
CA ASP A 116 -2.92 1.63 -5.55
C ASP A 116 -4.46 1.77 -5.55
N THR A 117 -5.13 1.41 -4.47
CA THR A 117 -6.59 1.58 -4.35
C THR A 117 -6.93 3.05 -4.17
N PHE A 118 -7.58 3.63 -5.15
CA PHE A 118 -7.94 5.04 -5.13
C PHE A 118 -8.87 5.41 -6.29
N SER A 119 -10.15 5.71 -5.99
CA SER A 119 -11.12 6.14 -6.99
C SER A 119 -11.14 5.21 -8.22
N GLU A 120 -11.45 5.72 -9.39
CA GLU A 120 -11.44 4.96 -10.65
C GLU A 120 -10.03 4.60 -11.17
N PHE A 121 -8.96 5.09 -10.52
CA PHE A 121 -7.57 4.78 -10.90
C PHE A 121 -7.01 3.54 -10.24
N GLY A 122 -7.67 3.08 -9.20
CA GLY A 122 -7.37 1.86 -8.51
C GLY A 122 -8.66 1.22 -8.00
N PRO A 123 -9.59 0.88 -8.91
CA PRO A 123 -10.84 0.26 -8.51
C PRO A 123 -10.56 -1.12 -7.92
N THR A 124 -11.46 -1.55 -7.05
CA THR A 124 -11.44 -2.89 -6.47
C THR A 124 -12.54 -3.76 -7.06
N ALA A 125 -12.38 -5.07 -6.91
CA ALA A 125 -13.43 -6.04 -7.13
C ALA A 125 -13.27 -7.19 -6.13
N TRP A 126 -14.24 -8.08 -6.06
CA TRP A 126 -14.14 -9.31 -5.30
C TRP A 126 -14.14 -10.51 -6.22
N GLY A 127 -13.24 -11.45 -5.95
CA GLY A 127 -13.17 -12.74 -6.58
C GLY A 127 -13.36 -13.86 -5.57
N SER A 128 -13.41 -15.08 -6.06
CA SER A 128 -13.61 -16.26 -5.21
C SER A 128 -12.72 -17.44 -5.63
N VAL A 129 -12.45 -18.30 -4.65
CA VAL A 129 -11.93 -19.66 -4.89
C VAL A 129 -13.12 -20.61 -4.85
N ALA A 130 -13.24 -21.46 -5.86
CA ALA A 130 -14.33 -22.41 -5.97
C ALA A 130 -13.89 -23.74 -6.63
N ASP A 131 -14.70 -24.79 -6.44
CA ASP A 131 -14.51 -26.06 -7.11
C ASP A 131 -15.02 -25.97 -8.57
N VAL A 132 -14.18 -25.40 -9.41
CA VAL A 132 -14.42 -25.24 -10.86
C VAL A 132 -13.24 -25.82 -11.64
N ALA A 133 -13.48 -26.22 -12.88
CA ALA A 133 -12.46 -26.89 -13.70
C ALA A 133 -11.40 -25.92 -14.25
N ALA A 134 -11.75 -24.64 -14.42
CA ALA A 134 -10.90 -23.67 -15.10
C ALA A 134 -10.96 -22.29 -14.41
N LEU A 135 -9.88 -21.49 -14.56
CA LEU A 135 -9.88 -20.08 -14.20
C LEU A 135 -10.90 -19.34 -15.07
N GLU A 136 -11.77 -18.58 -14.44
CA GLU A 136 -12.75 -17.74 -15.11
C GLU A 136 -12.47 -16.27 -14.78
N ILE A 137 -12.37 -15.43 -15.82
CA ILE A 137 -12.26 -13.98 -15.71
C ILE A 137 -13.28 -13.37 -16.68
N ASP A 138 -14.33 -12.80 -16.12
CA ASP A 138 -15.35 -12.05 -16.85
C ASP A 138 -15.69 -10.80 -16.03
N CYS A 139 -15.25 -9.66 -16.49
CA CYS A 139 -15.37 -8.42 -15.75
C CYS A 139 -15.96 -7.34 -16.65
N ALA A 140 -17.06 -6.78 -16.20
CA ALA A 140 -17.68 -5.64 -16.87
C ALA A 140 -16.68 -4.46 -16.95
N SER A 141 -16.66 -3.79 -18.09
CA SER A 141 -15.89 -2.57 -18.25
C SER A 141 -16.51 -1.43 -17.42
N GLY A 142 -15.65 -0.58 -16.87
CA GLY A 142 -16.08 0.58 -16.11
C GLY A 142 -16.30 0.34 -14.62
N ILE A 143 -16.81 1.36 -13.95
CA ILE A 143 -17.07 1.36 -12.50
C ILE A 143 -18.54 1.04 -12.25
N ALA A 144 -18.82 -0.01 -11.50
CA ALA A 144 -20.15 -0.45 -11.16
C ALA A 144 -20.74 0.29 -9.95
N ARG A 145 -19.88 0.54 -8.94
CA ARG A 145 -20.30 1.23 -7.71
C ARG A 145 -19.28 2.26 -7.30
N ARG A 146 -19.75 3.34 -6.72
CA ARG A 146 -18.94 4.43 -6.16
C ARG A 146 -19.42 4.74 -4.74
N ASP A 147 -18.49 4.96 -3.83
CA ASP A 147 -18.72 5.50 -2.50
C ASP A 147 -17.86 6.74 -2.33
N ALA A 148 -18.47 7.87 -1.94
CA ALA A 148 -17.73 9.09 -1.68
C ALA A 148 -18.11 9.63 -0.30
N PHE A 149 -17.11 10.03 0.45
CA PHE A 149 -17.26 10.51 1.80
C PHE A 149 -16.19 11.54 2.13
N PHE A 150 -16.34 12.20 3.26
CA PHE A 150 -15.34 13.16 3.71
C PHE A 150 -14.16 12.46 4.41
N GLU A 151 -12.93 12.89 4.09
CA GLU A 151 -11.72 12.44 4.79
C GLU A 151 -11.83 12.76 6.29
N ARG A 152 -11.40 11.86 7.14
CA ARG A 152 -11.53 11.95 8.61
C ARG A 152 -11.12 13.27 9.23
N TRP A 153 -10.08 13.93 8.70
CA TRP A 153 -9.65 15.23 9.23
C TRP A 153 -10.74 16.29 9.19
N THR A 154 -11.71 16.18 8.29
CA THR A 154 -12.84 17.12 8.17
C THR A 154 -13.80 16.97 9.36
N ALA A 155 -14.06 15.72 9.78
CA ALA A 155 -14.86 15.44 10.99
C ALA A 155 -14.20 16.04 12.24
N HIS A 156 -12.89 15.89 12.38
CA HIS A 156 -12.14 16.50 13.49
C HIS A 156 -12.16 18.01 13.44
N ALA A 157 -12.09 18.61 12.27
CA ALA A 157 -12.14 20.05 12.10
C ALA A 157 -13.51 20.61 12.48
N VAL A 158 -14.56 19.95 12.04
CA VAL A 158 -15.96 20.34 12.42
C VAL A 158 -16.19 20.15 13.91
N ALA A 159 -15.81 19.00 14.46
CA ALA A 159 -15.92 18.75 15.90
C ALA A 159 -15.15 19.79 16.73
N ALA A 160 -13.97 20.19 16.29
CA ALA A 160 -13.19 21.23 16.95
C ALA A 160 -13.90 22.61 16.88
N ALA A 161 -14.46 22.98 15.74
CA ALA A 161 -15.22 24.22 15.57
C ALA A 161 -16.46 24.25 16.46
N ILE A 162 -17.25 23.18 16.47
CA ILE A 162 -18.42 23.02 17.33
C ILE A 162 -18.01 23.09 18.82
N ASN A 163 -16.95 22.36 19.18
CA ASN A 163 -16.51 22.30 20.58
C ASN A 163 -15.87 23.62 21.07
N ALA A 164 -15.44 24.47 20.18
CA ALA A 164 -14.95 25.83 20.50
C ALA A 164 -16.10 26.84 20.60
N ASP A 165 -17.28 26.54 20.06
CA ASP A 165 -18.44 27.40 20.14
C ASP A 165 -19.04 27.35 21.57
N PRO A 166 -19.08 28.50 22.29
CA PRO A 166 -19.61 28.54 23.64
C PRO A 166 -21.14 28.32 23.69
N ASP A 167 -21.83 28.60 22.60
CA ASP A 167 -23.28 28.51 22.49
C ASP A 167 -23.75 27.13 22.01
N ALA A 168 -22.80 26.22 21.67
CA ALA A 168 -23.17 24.88 21.22
C ALA A 168 -23.90 24.09 22.35
N PRO A 169 -25.09 23.51 22.09
CA PRO A 169 -25.88 22.79 23.09
C PRO A 169 -25.15 21.61 23.74
N ALA A 170 -24.28 20.95 22.99
CA ALA A 170 -23.45 19.86 23.47
C ALA A 170 -22.15 19.74 22.70
N LYS A 171 -21.15 19.10 23.32
CA LYS A 171 -19.90 18.76 22.65
C LYS A 171 -20.09 17.52 21.77
N VAL A 172 -19.39 17.47 20.66
CA VAL A 172 -19.37 16.34 19.72
C VAL A 172 -18.03 15.64 19.73
N ALA A 173 -18.04 14.33 19.51
CA ALA A 173 -16.84 13.52 19.44
C ALA A 173 -16.76 12.81 18.09
N VAL A 174 -15.56 12.74 17.52
CA VAL A 174 -15.32 12.02 16.26
C VAL A 174 -15.22 10.53 16.55
N PRO A 175 -15.99 9.67 15.85
CA PRO A 175 -15.92 8.23 16.03
C PRO A 175 -14.54 7.67 15.68
N ALA A 176 -14.07 6.70 16.48
CA ALA A 176 -12.80 6.02 16.20
C ALA A 176 -12.95 5.07 15.01
N LEU A 177 -11.98 5.10 14.10
CA LEU A 177 -11.87 4.18 12.95
C LEU A 177 -13.11 4.07 12.06
N GLU A 178 -13.95 5.10 12.04
CA GLU A 178 -15.14 5.16 11.20
C GLU A 178 -14.84 5.93 9.91
N PRO A 179 -15.07 5.34 8.72
CA PRO A 179 -14.84 6.02 7.44
C PRO A 179 -15.76 7.24 7.27
N HIS A 180 -17.05 7.07 7.57
CA HIS A 180 -18.07 8.11 7.47
C HIS A 180 -18.16 8.96 8.76
N ALA A 181 -17.02 9.25 9.37
CA ALA A 181 -16.97 9.96 10.65
C ALA A 181 -17.61 11.36 10.60
N PHE A 182 -17.55 12.03 9.45
CA PHE A 182 -18.18 13.35 9.26
C PHE A 182 -19.71 13.24 9.38
N ASP A 183 -20.31 12.25 8.71
CA ASP A 183 -21.77 12.07 8.70
C ASP A 183 -22.30 11.79 10.12
N LEU A 184 -21.56 11.03 10.91
CA LEU A 184 -21.90 10.76 12.30
C LEU A 184 -21.80 12.00 13.19
N VAL A 185 -20.85 12.91 12.93
CA VAL A 185 -20.79 14.20 13.63
C VAL A 185 -22.00 15.07 13.27
N VAL A 186 -22.41 15.08 12.01
CA VAL A 186 -23.62 15.80 11.56
C VAL A 186 -24.88 15.19 12.22
N GLU A 187 -24.94 13.88 12.30
CA GLU A 187 -26.04 13.18 12.95
C GLU A 187 -26.13 13.51 14.45
N ASP A 188 -25.02 13.58 15.16
CA ASP A 188 -24.99 14.04 16.56
C ASP A 188 -25.62 15.43 16.72
N VAL A 189 -25.28 16.37 15.80
CA VAL A 189 -25.89 17.72 15.82
C VAL A 189 -27.39 17.67 15.53
N ARG A 190 -27.84 16.81 14.61
CA ARG A 190 -29.29 16.62 14.35
C ARG A 190 -30.04 16.12 15.55
N HIS A 191 -29.42 15.35 16.43
CA HIS A 191 -30.03 14.84 17.66
C HIS A 191 -30.00 15.84 18.83
N TRP A 192 -29.42 17.02 18.69
CA TRP A 192 -29.52 18.05 19.70
C TRP A 192 -30.98 18.50 19.88
N PRO A 193 -31.37 19.00 21.07
CA PRO A 193 -32.66 19.64 21.26
C PRO A 193 -32.88 20.78 20.26
N GLU A 194 -34.13 20.99 19.88
CA GLU A 194 -34.49 22.09 19.00
C GLU A 194 -34.08 23.42 19.60
N SER A 195 -33.22 24.17 18.88
CA SER A 195 -32.69 25.46 19.30
C SER A 195 -32.14 26.24 18.09
N VAL A 196 -32.02 27.52 18.28
CA VAL A 196 -31.41 28.42 17.25
C VAL A 196 -29.98 28.00 16.93
N GLU A 197 -29.24 27.54 17.92
CA GLU A 197 -27.85 27.11 17.80
C GLU A 197 -27.75 25.80 16.98
N ARG A 198 -28.65 24.82 17.23
CA ARG A 198 -28.72 23.60 16.40
C ARG A 198 -29.00 23.97 14.95
N ASP A 199 -30.03 24.79 14.73
CA ASP A 199 -30.44 25.15 13.35
C ASP A 199 -29.36 25.95 12.64
N ARG A 200 -28.61 26.81 13.35
CA ARG A 200 -27.45 27.51 12.83
C ARG A 200 -26.36 26.54 12.38
N TRP A 201 -26.04 25.52 13.20
CA TRP A 201 -25.05 24.52 12.81
C TRP A 201 -25.52 23.64 11.66
N LEU A 202 -26.77 23.19 11.64
CA LEU A 202 -27.33 22.42 10.54
C LEU A 202 -27.33 23.21 9.23
N ALA A 203 -27.61 24.51 9.26
CA ALA A 203 -27.52 25.37 8.08
C ALA A 203 -26.12 25.41 7.44
N VAL A 204 -25.08 25.15 8.23
CA VAL A 204 -23.69 25.03 7.73
C VAL A 204 -23.36 23.61 7.32
N LEU A 205 -23.80 22.60 8.10
CA LEU A 205 -23.38 21.22 7.94
C LEU A 205 -24.15 20.46 6.84
N ASP A 206 -25.48 20.68 6.71
CA ASP A 206 -26.30 19.97 5.72
C ASP A 206 -25.83 20.25 4.27
N PRO A 207 -25.55 21.50 3.85
CA PRO A 207 -25.00 21.75 2.51
C PRO A 207 -23.60 21.15 2.30
N LEU A 208 -22.80 20.93 3.38
CA LEU A 208 -21.54 20.20 3.30
C LEU A 208 -21.80 18.71 3.09
N ALA A 209 -22.70 18.12 3.88
CA ALA A 209 -23.00 16.68 3.82
C ALA A 209 -23.46 16.21 2.43
N GLU A 210 -24.05 17.12 1.64
CA GLU A 210 -24.48 16.83 0.27
C GLU A 210 -23.35 16.80 -0.77
N LEU A 211 -22.17 17.34 -0.46
CA LEU A 211 -21.10 17.45 -1.46
C LEU A 211 -20.56 16.09 -1.95
N PRO A 212 -20.35 15.07 -1.10
CA PRO A 212 -19.95 13.74 -1.57
C PRO A 212 -21.00 13.14 -2.54
N ASN A 213 -22.28 13.25 -2.26
CA ASN A 213 -23.36 12.78 -3.13
C ASN A 213 -23.34 13.50 -4.48
N ARG A 214 -23.20 14.82 -4.48
CA ARG A 214 -23.05 15.61 -5.70
C ARG A 214 -21.81 15.22 -6.48
N PHE A 215 -20.73 14.86 -5.79
CA PHE A 215 -19.46 14.45 -6.40
C PHE A 215 -19.59 13.14 -7.17
N ILE A 216 -20.26 12.13 -6.63
CA ILE A 216 -20.46 10.84 -7.32
C ILE A 216 -21.55 10.90 -8.40
N ALA A 217 -22.45 11.86 -8.31
CA ALA A 217 -23.54 12.03 -9.29
C ALA A 217 -23.03 12.51 -10.67
N THR A 218 -21.78 12.96 -10.78
CA THR A 218 -21.16 13.39 -12.04
C THR A 218 -19.85 12.66 -12.29
N THR A 219 -19.57 12.36 -13.57
CA THR A 219 -18.27 11.86 -14.05
C THR A 219 -17.46 12.96 -14.73
N ASP A 220 -18.04 14.14 -14.92
CA ASP A 220 -17.34 15.29 -15.53
C ASP A 220 -16.27 15.83 -14.59
N SER A 221 -15.01 15.75 -15.01
CA SER A 221 -13.85 16.13 -14.20
C SER A 221 -13.84 17.62 -13.82
N SER A 222 -14.42 18.49 -14.63
CA SER A 222 -14.49 19.93 -14.33
C SER A 222 -15.53 20.22 -13.25
N GLN A 223 -16.69 19.57 -13.32
CA GLN A 223 -17.72 19.66 -12.28
C GLN A 223 -17.20 19.07 -10.95
N ARG A 224 -16.55 17.91 -11.00
CA ARG A 224 -15.91 17.31 -9.82
C ARG A 224 -14.85 18.21 -9.18
N ALA A 225 -14.02 18.85 -10.00
CA ALA A 225 -13.04 19.81 -9.52
C ALA A 225 -13.69 21.02 -8.83
N THR A 226 -14.82 21.51 -9.36
CA THR A 226 -15.59 22.59 -8.77
C THR A 226 -16.17 22.20 -7.41
N ILE A 227 -16.74 21.00 -7.30
CA ILE A 227 -17.28 20.48 -6.02
C ILE A 227 -16.16 20.30 -5.00
N MET A 228 -15.01 19.78 -5.41
CA MET A 228 -13.83 19.64 -4.55
C MET A 228 -13.32 20.99 -4.04
N ASP A 229 -13.29 22.01 -4.89
CA ASP A 229 -12.87 23.36 -4.50
C ASP A 229 -13.93 24.04 -3.61
N GLU A 230 -15.21 23.80 -3.82
CA GLU A 230 -16.29 24.23 -2.92
C GLU A 230 -16.11 23.61 -1.53
N ALA A 231 -15.86 22.29 -1.44
CA ALA A 231 -15.62 21.62 -0.18
C ALA A 231 -14.39 22.21 0.56
N ARG A 232 -13.27 22.41 -0.16
CA ARG A 232 -12.05 23.02 0.41
C ARG A 232 -12.33 24.41 0.98
N GLU A 233 -13.09 25.25 0.26
CA GLU A 233 -13.40 26.59 0.71
C GLU A 233 -14.30 26.61 1.94
N ARG A 234 -15.34 25.75 1.99
CA ARG A 234 -16.23 25.66 3.15
C ARG A 234 -15.49 25.20 4.40
N PHE A 235 -14.61 24.20 4.30
CA PHE A 235 -13.78 23.79 5.44
C PHE A 235 -12.80 24.88 5.87
N ARG A 236 -12.26 25.67 4.93
CA ARG A 236 -11.41 26.81 5.24
C ARG A 236 -12.17 27.88 6.04
N GLN A 237 -13.44 28.12 5.70
CA GLN A 237 -14.30 29.07 6.42
C GLN A 237 -14.58 28.61 7.86
N LEU A 238 -14.60 27.31 8.11
CA LEU A 238 -14.69 26.71 9.44
C LEU A 238 -13.36 26.74 10.23
N GLY A 239 -12.34 27.44 9.73
CA GLY A 239 -11.01 27.46 10.33
C GLY A 239 -10.18 26.19 10.08
N ALA A 240 -10.69 25.28 9.29
CA ALA A 240 -10.08 23.99 8.98
C ALA A 240 -9.31 24.05 7.65
N ALA A 241 -8.11 24.58 7.67
CA ALA A 241 -7.20 24.46 6.52
C ALA A 241 -6.08 23.48 6.87
N ARG A 242 -6.09 22.30 6.25
CA ARG A 242 -4.93 21.42 6.33
C ARG A 242 -3.86 21.91 5.37
N THR A 243 -2.79 22.44 5.90
CA THR A 243 -1.64 22.85 5.11
C THR A 243 -0.87 21.64 4.61
N ALA A 244 -0.31 21.72 3.40
CA ALA A 244 0.42 20.67 2.70
C ALA A 244 1.73 20.19 3.39
N ALA A 245 1.90 20.47 4.68
CA ALA A 245 3.10 20.14 5.46
C ALA A 245 3.30 18.62 5.62
N HIS A 246 2.25 17.82 5.52
CA HIS A 246 2.36 16.36 5.52
C HIS A 246 2.40 15.85 4.08
N ARG A 247 3.57 15.42 3.67
CA ARG A 247 3.97 14.96 2.35
C ARG A 247 3.37 13.59 1.96
N ALA A 248 2.09 13.35 2.26
CA ALA A 248 1.40 12.16 1.80
C ALA A 248 1.27 12.17 0.27
N LEU A 249 1.40 11.01 -0.34
CA LEU A 249 1.28 10.79 -1.80
C LEU A 249 -0.11 11.11 -2.34
N TYR A 250 -1.13 10.86 -1.53
CA TYR A 250 -2.48 11.37 -1.72
C TYR A 250 -2.51 12.73 -1.06
N ALA A 251 -3.10 13.71 -1.71
CA ALA A 251 -3.24 15.01 -1.07
C ALA A 251 -4.19 14.82 0.12
N ALA A 252 -3.61 14.47 1.28
CA ALA A 252 -4.32 14.43 2.57
C ALA A 252 -5.01 15.77 2.89
N THR A 253 -4.98 16.69 1.95
CA THR A 253 -5.63 18.00 1.94
C THR A 253 -6.98 17.99 1.21
N ASN A 254 -7.30 16.92 0.46
CA ASN A 254 -8.60 16.81 -0.18
C ASN A 254 -9.65 16.47 0.87
N PRO A 255 -10.76 17.23 0.92
CA PRO A 255 -11.84 16.92 1.86
C PRO A 255 -12.65 15.69 1.42
N ILE A 256 -12.85 15.48 0.11
CA ILE A 256 -13.63 14.36 -0.42
C ILE A 256 -12.70 13.25 -0.90
N VAL A 257 -13.07 12.03 -0.57
CA VAL A 257 -12.45 10.77 -1.00
C VAL A 257 -13.50 9.98 -1.77
N GLU A 258 -13.06 9.20 -2.74
CA GLU A 258 -13.90 8.30 -3.50
C GLU A 258 -13.26 6.92 -3.57
N GLU A 259 -14.07 5.90 -3.31
CA GLU A 259 -13.75 4.49 -3.54
C GLU A 259 -14.60 3.96 -4.70
N CYS A 260 -14.02 3.11 -5.52
CA CYS A 260 -14.66 2.57 -6.70
C CYS A 260 -14.60 1.06 -6.72
N ALA A 261 -15.69 0.41 -7.07
CA ALA A 261 -15.75 -1.03 -7.27
C ALA A 261 -16.25 -1.39 -8.67
N ARG A 262 -15.71 -2.48 -9.23
CA ARG A 262 -16.12 -3.07 -10.50
C ARG A 262 -16.90 -4.36 -10.26
N ASP A 263 -17.82 -4.67 -11.13
CA ASP A 263 -18.44 -6.00 -11.18
C ASP A 263 -17.52 -6.94 -11.95
N CYS A 264 -17.10 -7.99 -11.26
CA CYS A 264 -16.10 -8.91 -11.76
C CYS A 264 -16.44 -10.32 -11.32
N ARG A 265 -16.57 -11.23 -12.28
CA ARG A 265 -16.53 -12.66 -12.04
C ARG A 265 -15.08 -13.13 -12.23
N PHE A 266 -14.36 -13.27 -11.13
CA PHE A 266 -13.00 -13.82 -11.12
C PHE A 266 -13.01 -15.04 -10.19
N VAL A 267 -12.96 -16.23 -10.78
CA VAL A 267 -13.04 -17.49 -10.03
C VAL A 267 -11.76 -18.27 -10.24
N VAL A 268 -11.00 -18.48 -9.16
CA VAL A 268 -9.81 -19.30 -9.15
C VAL A 268 -10.22 -20.74 -8.80
N PRO A 269 -9.84 -21.74 -9.61
CA PRO A 269 -10.05 -23.15 -9.26
C PRO A 269 -9.41 -23.49 -7.92
N GLN A 270 -10.12 -24.26 -7.08
CA GLN A 270 -9.62 -24.69 -5.77
C GLN A 270 -8.25 -25.39 -5.92
N GLN A 271 -8.10 -26.25 -6.92
CA GLN A 271 -6.84 -26.93 -7.18
C GLN A 271 -5.66 -25.95 -7.38
N LYS A 272 -5.87 -24.85 -8.11
CA LYS A 272 -4.83 -23.86 -8.37
C LYS A 272 -4.52 -23.02 -7.12
N ALA A 273 -5.52 -22.75 -6.30
CA ALA A 273 -5.31 -22.09 -5.01
C ALA A 273 -4.53 -23.01 -4.04
N ASP A 274 -4.82 -24.32 -4.05
CA ASP A 274 -4.10 -25.32 -3.25
C ASP A 274 -2.65 -25.50 -3.71
N GLU A 275 -2.35 -25.35 -5.01
CA GLU A 275 -0.98 -25.34 -5.53
C GLU A 275 -0.15 -24.22 -4.86
N VAL A 276 -0.69 -23.01 -4.75
CA VAL A 276 0.00 -21.89 -4.10
C VAL A 276 0.38 -22.21 -2.66
N THR A 277 -0.59 -22.66 -1.88
CA THR A 277 -0.37 -22.92 -0.45
C THR A 277 0.54 -24.12 -0.19
N ARG A 278 0.44 -25.15 -1.02
CA ARG A 278 1.31 -26.34 -0.96
C ARG A 278 2.76 -25.99 -1.33
N ASP A 279 2.95 -25.32 -2.46
CA ASP A 279 4.30 -25.00 -2.96
C ASP A 279 4.99 -23.96 -2.09
N ALA A 280 4.23 -22.96 -1.60
CA ALA A 280 4.75 -21.89 -0.74
C ALA A 280 4.67 -22.23 0.77
N GLU A 281 4.27 -23.43 1.19
CA GLU A 281 4.18 -23.80 2.61
C GLU A 281 5.43 -23.47 3.41
N PRO A 282 6.68 -23.81 2.96
CA PRO A 282 7.88 -23.45 3.69
C PRO A 282 8.08 -21.94 3.84
N TRP A 283 7.63 -21.16 2.86
CA TRP A 283 7.72 -19.70 2.87
C TRP A 283 6.67 -19.06 3.79
N ILE A 284 5.46 -19.62 3.85
CA ILE A 284 4.41 -19.21 4.78
C ILE A 284 4.86 -19.47 6.22
N ASP A 285 5.41 -20.64 6.49
CA ASP A 285 5.99 -20.98 7.78
C ASP A 285 7.10 -20.01 8.19
N LEU A 286 8.00 -19.70 7.25
CA LEU A 286 9.07 -18.74 7.49
C LEU A 286 8.53 -17.35 7.82
N TRP A 287 7.49 -16.89 7.15
CA TRP A 287 6.83 -15.62 7.47
C TRP A 287 6.26 -15.63 8.89
N ARG A 288 5.62 -16.73 9.29
CA ARG A 288 5.07 -16.88 10.65
C ARG A 288 6.18 -16.77 11.72
N ASP A 289 7.31 -17.41 11.47
CA ASP A 289 8.46 -17.34 12.39
C ASP A 289 9.09 -15.93 12.41
N CYS A 290 9.20 -15.26 11.26
CA CYS A 290 9.63 -13.86 11.20
C CYS A 290 8.68 -12.93 11.95
N TYR A 291 7.37 -13.15 11.82
CA TYR A 291 6.37 -12.38 12.55
C TYR A 291 6.45 -12.60 14.07
N ALA A 292 6.69 -13.85 14.50
CA ALA A 292 6.93 -14.18 15.90
C ALA A 292 8.18 -13.48 16.44
N LEU A 293 9.28 -13.43 15.67
CA LEU A 293 10.49 -12.67 16.03
C LEU A 293 10.19 -11.19 16.25
N ILE A 294 9.45 -10.57 15.33
CA ILE A 294 9.08 -9.16 15.45
C ILE A 294 8.25 -8.93 16.71
N ALA A 295 7.24 -9.77 16.95
CA ALA A 295 6.39 -9.69 18.12
C ALA A 295 7.21 -9.87 19.42
N HIS A 296 8.14 -10.84 19.44
CA HIS A 296 9.03 -11.07 20.59
C HIS A 296 9.93 -9.85 20.88
N ARG A 297 10.53 -9.23 19.85
CA ARG A 297 11.36 -8.02 20.01
C ARG A 297 10.56 -6.85 20.57
N VAL A 298 9.34 -6.69 20.12
CA VAL A 298 8.42 -5.66 20.64
C VAL A 298 8.02 -5.98 22.07
N ALA A 299 7.61 -7.21 22.37
CA ALA A 299 7.26 -7.64 23.72
C ALA A 299 8.42 -7.47 24.71
N SER A 300 9.64 -7.85 24.31
CA SER A 300 10.86 -7.67 25.10
C SER A 300 11.14 -6.19 25.42
N ALA A 301 10.84 -5.28 24.49
CA ALA A 301 10.94 -3.84 24.74
C ALA A 301 9.89 -3.36 25.74
N LEU A 302 8.64 -3.83 25.60
CA LEU A 302 7.55 -3.50 26.51
C LEU A 302 7.74 -4.05 27.91
N ARG A 303 8.29 -5.28 28.02
CA ARG A 303 8.57 -5.94 29.32
C ARG A 303 9.46 -5.09 30.22
N ARG A 304 10.40 -4.31 29.68
CA ARG A 304 11.25 -3.40 30.45
C ARG A 304 10.48 -2.31 31.19
N LEU A 305 9.22 -2.09 30.87
CA LEU A 305 8.32 -1.16 31.57
C LEU A 305 7.65 -1.79 32.81
N LEU A 306 7.77 -3.13 32.96
CA LEU A 306 7.17 -3.87 34.07
C LEU A 306 8.26 -4.19 35.12
N PRO A 307 8.11 -3.73 36.38
CA PRO A 307 9.09 -3.97 37.42
C PRO A 307 9.02 -5.43 37.87
N ASP A 308 10.15 -6.13 37.81
CA ASP A 308 10.27 -7.54 38.22
C ASP A 308 9.15 -8.43 37.64
N ASP A 309 8.69 -8.13 36.43
CA ASP A 309 7.58 -8.79 35.76
C ASP A 309 6.23 -8.72 36.48
N GLN A 310 6.10 -7.84 37.48
CA GLN A 310 4.86 -7.69 38.24
C GLN A 310 3.78 -6.98 37.41
N PRO A 311 2.52 -7.42 37.50
CA PRO A 311 1.41 -6.74 36.86
C PRO A 311 1.27 -5.29 37.30
N VAL A 312 1.02 -4.38 36.37
CA VAL A 312 0.76 -2.97 36.64
C VAL A 312 -0.57 -2.55 35.99
N SER A 313 -1.21 -1.52 36.51
CA SER A 313 -2.41 -0.97 35.88
C SER A 313 -2.10 -0.44 34.46
N LEU A 314 -3.05 -0.50 33.55
CA LEU A 314 -2.88 0.02 32.20
C LEU A 314 -2.48 1.52 32.21
N PRO A 315 -3.12 2.42 33.01
CA PRO A 315 -2.70 3.82 33.11
C PRO A 315 -1.24 3.98 33.57
N GLU A 316 -0.81 3.20 34.55
CA GLU A 316 0.57 3.23 35.01
C GLU A 316 1.55 2.76 33.96
N PHE A 317 1.23 1.68 33.24
CA PHE A 317 2.03 1.19 32.13
C PHE A 317 2.21 2.24 31.04
N LEU A 318 1.14 2.95 30.69
CA LEU A 318 1.17 4.05 29.71
C LEU A 318 2.03 5.22 30.18
N ALA A 319 1.90 5.60 31.46
CA ALA A 319 2.73 6.66 32.04
C ALA A 319 4.22 6.30 32.05
N ARG A 320 4.57 5.02 32.33
CA ARG A 320 5.94 4.51 32.26
C ARG A 320 6.48 4.52 30.83
N ALA A 321 5.64 4.16 29.84
CA ALA A 321 6.02 4.21 28.43
C ALA A 321 6.35 5.64 27.99
N GLU A 322 5.54 6.61 28.39
CA GLU A 322 5.77 8.02 28.11
C GLU A 322 7.07 8.54 28.77
N ALA A 323 7.27 8.25 30.07
CA ALA A 323 8.47 8.62 30.81
C ALA A 323 9.75 8.04 30.19
N ASN A 324 9.69 6.84 29.63
CA ASN A 324 10.79 6.18 28.95
C ASN A 324 10.91 6.58 27.46
N LYS A 325 10.16 7.58 27.00
CA LYS A 325 10.12 8.02 25.60
C LYS A 325 9.84 6.87 24.63
N MET A 326 9.03 5.92 25.05
CA MET A 326 8.53 4.81 24.24
C MET A 326 7.07 5.10 23.86
N PRO A 327 6.82 5.92 22.85
CA PRO A 327 5.45 6.25 22.48
C PRO A 327 4.78 5.01 21.90
N LEU A 328 3.81 4.47 22.63
CA LEU A 328 3.03 3.30 22.23
C LEU A 328 2.08 3.60 21.04
N THR A 329 1.96 4.88 20.68
CA THR A 329 1.04 5.40 19.65
C THR A 329 1.67 5.59 18.29
N SER A 330 2.97 5.49 18.16
CA SER A 330 3.68 5.82 16.92
C SER A 330 5.02 5.09 16.80
N ILE A 331 5.68 5.36 15.76
CA ILE A 331 7.06 5.16 15.33
C ILE A 331 8.10 4.71 16.41
N GLY A 332 7.91 4.98 17.70
CA GLY A 332 8.83 4.57 18.77
C GLY A 332 9.00 3.05 18.95
N MET A 333 7.98 2.28 18.56
CA MET A 333 8.05 0.81 18.52
C MET A 333 8.72 0.30 17.24
N VAL A 334 9.08 1.18 16.32
CA VAL A 334 9.77 0.81 15.07
C VAL A 334 11.19 0.32 15.35
N ALA A 335 11.87 0.81 16.38
CA ALA A 335 13.25 0.42 16.67
C ALA A 335 13.39 -1.07 17.00
N PRO A 336 12.59 -1.68 17.92
CA PRO A 336 12.63 -3.12 18.16
C PRO A 336 12.28 -3.94 16.91
N ALA A 337 11.27 -3.51 16.14
CA ALA A 337 10.91 -4.15 14.88
C ALA A 337 12.04 -4.04 13.84
N ALA A 338 12.72 -2.89 13.75
CA ALA A 338 13.84 -2.68 12.83
C ALA A 338 15.03 -3.61 13.16
N MET A 339 15.27 -3.92 14.43
CA MET A 339 16.29 -4.91 14.82
C MET A 339 15.91 -6.31 14.31
N ALA A 340 14.66 -6.73 14.48
CA ALA A 340 14.18 -7.99 13.92
C ALA A 340 14.33 -8.06 12.40
N PHE A 341 13.98 -6.99 11.69
CA PHE A 341 14.17 -6.91 10.23
C PHE A 341 15.65 -7.04 9.83
N ALA A 342 16.56 -6.42 10.58
CA ALA A 342 17.98 -6.54 10.29
C ALA A 342 18.48 -7.99 10.47
N GLU A 343 18.01 -8.69 11.49
CA GLU A 343 18.32 -10.11 11.73
C GLU A 343 17.79 -11.00 10.61
N ILE A 344 16.52 -10.79 10.19
CA ILE A 344 15.89 -11.52 9.08
C ILE A 344 16.70 -11.31 7.80
N LYS A 345 17.02 -10.07 7.45
CA LYS A 345 17.81 -9.73 6.26
C LYS A 345 19.19 -10.35 6.28
N ALA A 346 19.85 -10.36 7.44
CA ALA A 346 21.17 -10.97 7.59
C ALA A 346 21.13 -12.49 7.33
N ALA A 347 20.13 -13.20 7.88
CA ALA A 347 19.96 -14.63 7.66
C ALA A 347 19.69 -14.97 6.19
N PHE A 348 18.84 -14.19 5.52
CA PHE A 348 18.61 -14.37 4.08
C PHE A 348 19.82 -14.05 3.22
N ARG A 349 20.55 -12.98 3.53
CA ARG A 349 21.79 -12.66 2.82
C ARG A 349 22.81 -13.78 2.94
N ALA A 350 22.93 -14.39 4.09
CA ALA A 350 23.80 -15.55 4.29
C ALA A 350 23.36 -16.75 3.43
N LEU A 351 22.06 -17.03 3.35
CA LEU A 351 21.51 -18.09 2.50
C LEU A 351 21.81 -17.88 1.01
N ILE A 352 21.70 -16.65 0.55
CA ILE A 352 21.79 -16.30 -0.87
C ILE A 352 23.24 -16.05 -1.31
N ALA A 353 24.11 -15.59 -0.42
CA ALA A 353 25.46 -15.07 -0.76
C ALA A 353 26.30 -16.03 -1.60
N GLU A 354 26.25 -17.33 -1.32
CA GLU A 354 27.00 -18.35 -2.03
C GLU A 354 26.42 -18.70 -3.41
N ARG A 355 25.17 -18.26 -3.68
CA ARG A 355 24.39 -18.58 -4.88
C ARG A 355 23.94 -17.34 -5.66
N ALA A 356 24.47 -16.17 -5.32
CA ALA A 356 24.01 -14.88 -5.84
C ALA A 356 24.25 -14.68 -7.37
N ASP A 357 25.11 -15.47 -7.99
CA ASP A 357 25.35 -15.41 -9.44
C ASP A 357 24.27 -16.09 -10.28
N ALA A 358 23.42 -16.91 -9.66
CA ALA A 358 22.30 -17.54 -10.35
C ALA A 358 21.20 -16.50 -10.70
N ALA A 359 20.58 -16.64 -11.86
CA ALA A 359 19.41 -15.80 -12.20
C ALA A 359 18.18 -16.17 -11.39
N GLU A 360 18.04 -17.46 -11.03
CA GLU A 360 16.91 -18.01 -10.28
C GLU A 360 17.40 -19.10 -9.31
N LEU A 361 16.80 -19.16 -8.13
CA LEU A 361 17.05 -20.19 -7.12
C LEU A 361 15.74 -20.86 -6.72
N GLN A 362 15.73 -22.19 -6.82
CA GLN A 362 14.67 -23.00 -6.24
C GLN A 362 14.98 -23.18 -4.74
N LEU A 363 14.13 -22.62 -3.88
CA LEU A 363 14.22 -22.82 -2.44
C LEU A 363 13.57 -24.16 -2.06
N THR A 364 14.24 -24.85 -1.15
CA THR A 364 13.75 -26.09 -0.52
C THR A 364 13.22 -25.80 0.89
N GLY A 365 12.56 -26.78 1.48
CA GLY A 365 12.19 -26.73 2.89
C GLY A 365 13.41 -26.56 3.81
N ASP A 366 14.56 -27.16 3.45
CA ASP A 366 15.81 -27.05 4.20
C ASP A 366 16.40 -25.64 4.14
N ASP A 367 16.31 -24.96 2.98
CA ASP A 367 16.72 -23.55 2.84
C ASP A 367 15.91 -22.64 3.77
N CYS A 368 14.57 -22.81 3.77
CA CYS A 368 13.69 -22.07 4.66
C CYS A 368 13.97 -22.42 6.14
N HIS A 369 14.21 -23.68 6.44
CA HIS A 369 14.58 -24.13 7.79
C HIS A 369 15.92 -23.54 8.23
N PHE A 370 16.89 -23.43 7.34
CA PHE A 370 18.18 -22.77 7.64
C PHE A 370 17.97 -21.33 8.14
N VAL A 371 17.05 -20.59 7.54
CA VAL A 371 16.71 -19.24 8.02
C VAL A 371 15.89 -19.28 9.29
N ARG A 372 14.86 -20.15 9.37
CA ARG A 372 13.93 -20.28 10.51
C ARG A 372 14.62 -20.61 11.83
N ARG A 373 15.63 -21.47 11.82
CA ARG A 373 16.36 -21.86 13.05
C ARG A 373 16.99 -20.69 13.82
N ASN A 374 17.15 -19.53 13.16
CA ASN A 374 17.59 -18.31 13.82
C ASN A 374 16.43 -17.57 14.52
N PHE A 375 15.18 -18.00 14.32
CA PHE A 375 13.95 -17.32 14.76
C PHE A 375 13.02 -18.26 15.54
N ASP A 376 13.61 -19.26 16.21
CA ASP A 376 12.85 -20.20 17.05
C ASP A 376 12.46 -19.53 18.37
N TYR A 377 11.44 -18.68 18.29
CA TYR A 377 10.81 -18.04 19.44
C TYR A 377 9.47 -18.69 19.74
N PRO A 378 8.95 -18.56 20.99
CA PRO A 378 7.64 -19.04 21.32
C PRO A 378 6.59 -18.56 20.33
N LYS A 379 5.93 -19.52 19.66
CA LYS A 379 4.87 -19.22 18.71
C LYS A 379 3.61 -18.93 19.47
N PHE A 380 2.97 -17.87 19.07
CA PHE A 380 1.63 -17.56 19.54
C PHE A 380 0.65 -17.92 18.43
N ASP A 381 -0.49 -18.46 18.76
CA ASP A 381 -1.51 -18.82 17.77
C ASP A 381 -2.28 -17.61 17.21
N GLU A 382 -2.04 -16.43 17.76
CA GLU A 382 -2.72 -15.18 17.43
C GLU A 382 -2.06 -14.48 16.24
N PHE A 383 -2.86 -14.09 15.22
CA PHE A 383 -2.41 -13.34 14.03
C PHE A 383 -1.26 -14.00 13.25
N THR A 384 -1.25 -15.31 13.19
CA THR A 384 -0.12 -16.09 12.70
C THR A 384 -0.18 -16.43 11.21
N TYR A 385 -1.28 -16.12 10.55
CA TYR A 385 -1.48 -16.42 9.13
C TYR A 385 -1.50 -15.15 8.30
N PRO A 386 -0.82 -15.10 7.13
CA PRO A 386 -0.73 -13.88 6.35
C PRO A 386 -1.96 -13.63 5.48
N SER A 387 -2.18 -12.35 5.16
CA SER A 387 -2.86 -11.92 3.95
C SER A 387 -1.81 -11.78 2.85
N ALA A 388 -1.95 -12.52 1.76
CA ALA A 388 -0.99 -12.55 0.67
C ALA A 388 -1.50 -11.75 -0.54
N ASP A 389 -0.65 -10.88 -1.08
CA ASP A 389 -0.88 -10.26 -2.39
C ASP A 389 -0.29 -11.19 -3.47
N LEU A 390 -1.18 -11.84 -4.22
CA LEU A 390 -0.83 -12.78 -5.27
C LEU A 390 -1.01 -12.16 -6.65
N GLN A 391 -0.16 -12.55 -7.58
CA GLN A 391 -0.31 -12.25 -9.00
C GLN A 391 -0.17 -13.53 -9.82
N ILE A 392 -0.81 -13.55 -10.98
CA ILE A 392 -0.69 -14.62 -11.97
C ILE A 392 0.07 -14.06 -13.18
N SER A 393 1.18 -14.68 -13.52
CA SER A 393 1.95 -14.36 -14.72
C SER A 393 1.64 -15.38 -15.80
N ALA A 394 0.91 -14.97 -16.82
CA ALA A 394 0.54 -15.82 -17.93
C ALA A 394 0.18 -15.01 -19.17
N ALA A 395 0.40 -15.58 -20.35
CA ALA A 395 0.06 -14.94 -21.62
C ALA A 395 -1.46 -14.77 -21.83
N SER A 396 -2.27 -15.69 -21.29
CA SER A 396 -3.74 -15.67 -21.38
C SER A 396 -4.37 -16.59 -20.33
N VAL A 397 -5.71 -16.53 -20.20
CA VAL A 397 -6.50 -17.44 -19.35
C VAL A 397 -6.36 -18.89 -19.81
N GLU A 398 -6.31 -19.12 -21.13
CA GLU A 398 -6.11 -20.45 -21.71
C GLU A 398 -4.73 -21.02 -21.33
N ALA A 399 -3.70 -20.16 -21.29
CA ALA A 399 -2.37 -20.57 -20.85
C ALA A 399 -2.38 -21.00 -19.38
N VAL A 400 -3.10 -20.28 -18.51
CA VAL A 400 -3.29 -20.66 -17.09
C VAL A 400 -3.99 -22.01 -17.01
N ASN A 401 -5.05 -22.21 -17.77
CA ASN A 401 -5.82 -23.45 -17.76
C ASN A 401 -5.03 -24.64 -18.34
N ALA A 402 -4.09 -24.37 -19.24
CA ALA A 402 -3.14 -25.37 -19.77
C ALA A 402 -1.93 -25.64 -18.84
N GLY A 403 -1.80 -24.95 -17.71
CA GLY A 403 -0.68 -25.10 -16.77
C GLY A 403 0.55 -24.25 -17.08
N ASN A 404 0.47 -23.33 -18.04
CA ASN A 404 1.57 -22.46 -18.47
C ASN A 404 1.47 -21.09 -17.76
N TYR A 405 1.81 -21.04 -16.50
CA TYR A 405 1.77 -19.81 -15.68
C TYR A 405 2.67 -19.93 -14.46
N ASP A 406 2.98 -18.77 -13.86
CA ASP A 406 3.63 -18.69 -12.56
C ASP A 406 2.71 -17.97 -11.58
N TRP A 407 2.68 -18.45 -10.34
CA TRP A 407 2.21 -17.67 -9.21
C TRP A 407 3.31 -16.76 -8.70
N ILE A 408 2.95 -15.55 -8.28
CA ILE A 408 3.88 -14.58 -7.68
C ILE A 408 3.28 -14.10 -6.36
N ILE A 409 3.99 -14.29 -5.26
CA ILE A 409 3.70 -13.64 -3.98
C ILE A 409 4.40 -12.29 -4.01
N SER A 410 3.62 -11.21 -4.10
CA SER A 410 4.17 -9.86 -4.13
C SER A 410 4.52 -9.37 -2.75
N GLU A 411 3.65 -9.62 -1.78
CA GLU A 411 3.79 -9.15 -0.41
C GLU A 411 2.95 -10.00 0.55
N PHE A 412 3.42 -10.16 1.78
CA PHE A 412 2.64 -10.67 2.88
C PHE A 412 2.29 -9.55 3.85
N HIS A 413 1.04 -9.53 4.27
CA HIS A 413 0.49 -8.60 5.25
C HIS A 413 -0.09 -9.34 6.45
N PRO A 414 -0.31 -8.65 7.58
CA PRO A 414 -1.17 -9.21 8.63
C PRO A 414 -2.58 -9.51 8.10
N PRO A 415 -3.29 -10.51 8.66
CA PRO A 415 -4.57 -10.98 8.14
C PRO A 415 -5.65 -9.90 8.04
N VAL A 416 -5.61 -8.91 8.93
CA VAL A 416 -6.57 -7.79 8.93
C VAL A 416 -6.36 -6.77 7.78
N ALA A 417 -5.33 -6.95 6.94
CA ALA A 417 -5.10 -6.05 5.82
C ALA A 417 -6.24 -6.10 4.77
N ILE A 418 -6.97 -7.20 4.69
CA ILE A 418 -8.14 -7.33 3.81
C ILE A 418 -9.34 -6.50 4.29
N LEU A 419 -9.36 -6.07 5.55
CA LEU A 419 -10.42 -5.27 6.16
C LEU A 419 -10.32 -3.77 5.89
N HIS A 420 -9.41 -3.30 5.03
CA HIS A 420 -9.42 -1.90 4.65
C HIS A 420 -10.79 -1.49 4.12
N HIS A 421 -11.27 -0.29 4.53
CA HIS A 421 -12.56 0.22 4.08
C HIS A 421 -12.69 0.20 2.56
N ALA A 422 -11.64 0.61 1.85
CA ALA A 422 -11.56 0.60 0.39
C ALA A 422 -11.90 -0.74 -0.28
N PHE A 423 -11.88 -1.84 0.47
CA PHE A 423 -12.27 -3.18 0.00
C PHE A 423 -13.60 -3.62 0.62
N TYR A 424 -13.69 -3.50 1.95
CA TYR A 424 -14.74 -4.11 2.75
C TYR A 424 -16.14 -3.54 2.46
N TRP A 425 -16.25 -2.25 2.12
CA TRP A 425 -17.54 -1.62 1.79
C TRP A 425 -18.29 -2.31 0.65
N SER A 426 -17.56 -2.95 -0.26
CA SER A 426 -18.10 -3.66 -1.41
C SER A 426 -18.07 -5.18 -1.26
N CYS A 427 -17.73 -5.72 -0.07
CA CYS A 427 -17.63 -7.16 0.18
C CYS A 427 -18.99 -7.86 -0.04
N PRO A 428 -19.03 -8.94 -0.85
CA PRO A 428 -20.28 -9.65 -1.13
C PRO A 428 -20.77 -10.51 0.05
N ASP A 429 -19.85 -11.01 0.90
CA ASP A 429 -20.15 -11.79 2.11
C ASP A 429 -19.28 -11.35 3.29
N PRO A 430 -19.63 -10.22 3.95
CA PRO A 430 -18.89 -9.75 5.11
C PRO A 430 -18.87 -10.74 6.29
N ALA A 431 -19.92 -11.53 6.47
CA ALA A 431 -20.00 -12.51 7.56
C ALA A 431 -19.08 -13.70 7.31
N GLY A 432 -19.01 -14.19 6.07
CA GLY A 432 -18.07 -15.24 5.67
C GLY A 432 -16.62 -14.76 5.82
N LEU A 433 -16.32 -13.56 5.34
CA LEU A 433 -14.99 -12.97 5.50
C LEU A 433 -14.58 -12.84 6.95
N SER A 434 -15.50 -12.44 7.84
CA SER A 434 -15.25 -12.33 9.29
C SER A 434 -14.83 -13.66 9.89
N ARG A 435 -15.52 -14.75 9.55
CA ARG A 435 -15.16 -16.11 10.02
C ARG A 435 -13.76 -16.53 9.56
N GLU A 436 -13.42 -16.24 8.32
CA GLU A 436 -12.07 -16.56 7.79
C GLU A 436 -10.98 -15.74 8.49
N ILE A 437 -11.24 -14.48 8.82
CA ILE A 437 -10.30 -13.64 9.57
C ILE A 437 -10.16 -14.13 11.01
N GLU A 438 -11.26 -14.56 11.64
CA GLU A 438 -11.22 -15.17 12.97
C GLU A 438 -10.33 -16.43 12.96
N ALA A 439 -10.48 -17.30 11.95
CA ALA A 439 -9.61 -18.45 11.75
C ALA A 439 -8.15 -18.05 11.56
N ALA A 440 -7.87 -17.02 10.73
CA ALA A 440 -6.51 -16.52 10.48
C ALA A 440 -5.87 -15.84 11.70
N THR A 441 -6.68 -15.36 12.62
CA THR A 441 -6.20 -14.71 13.85
C THR A 441 -6.17 -15.67 15.04
N GLY A 442 -6.55 -16.93 14.84
CA GLY A 442 -6.63 -17.94 15.91
C GLY A 442 -7.71 -17.64 16.95
N GLY A 443 -8.73 -16.86 16.62
CA GLY A 443 -9.80 -16.45 17.55
C GLY A 443 -9.31 -15.56 18.70
N ALA A 444 -8.11 -14.99 18.60
CA ALA A 444 -7.49 -14.26 19.69
C ALA A 444 -8.22 -12.94 19.98
N PRO A 445 -8.45 -12.63 21.26
CA PRO A 445 -9.00 -11.35 21.63
C PRO A 445 -8.05 -10.21 21.24
N THR A 446 -8.61 -9.14 20.69
CA THR A 446 -7.88 -7.94 20.34
C THR A 446 -8.46 -6.73 21.03
N PHE A 447 -7.61 -5.78 21.36
CA PHE A 447 -8.05 -4.53 21.93
C PHE A 447 -7.53 -3.34 21.13
N HIS A 448 -8.29 -2.28 21.19
CA HIS A 448 -7.93 -1.01 20.59
C HIS A 448 -7.73 0.02 21.69
N TYR A 449 -6.56 0.62 21.79
CA TYR A 449 -6.29 1.56 22.88
C TYR A 449 -6.67 3.00 22.57
N GLY A 450 -7.32 3.29 21.48
CA GLY A 450 -7.76 4.66 21.17
C GLY A 450 -6.64 5.69 20.95
N PHE A 451 -5.38 5.26 20.98
CA PHE A 451 -4.20 6.16 20.97
C PHE A 451 -3.69 6.53 19.59
N PHE A 452 -4.31 6.06 18.54
CA PHE A 452 -3.96 6.59 17.23
C PHE A 452 -4.43 8.02 17.18
N ALA A 453 -3.46 8.95 17.20
CA ALA A 453 -3.75 10.35 16.96
C ALA A 453 -4.59 10.43 15.69
N ALA A 454 -5.81 10.91 15.85
CA ALA A 454 -6.83 10.95 14.80
C ALA A 454 -6.34 11.64 13.52
N ASP A 455 -5.34 12.50 13.65
CA ASP A 455 -4.74 13.27 12.56
C ASP A 455 -3.87 12.46 11.60
N PHE A 456 -3.48 11.23 11.96
CA PHE A 456 -2.59 10.40 11.15
C PHE A 456 -3.29 9.31 10.34
N ILE A 457 -4.57 9.04 10.63
CA ILE A 457 -5.30 7.98 9.95
C ILE A 457 -5.98 8.56 8.72
N ALA A 458 -5.34 8.44 7.56
CA ALA A 458 -6.01 8.62 6.28
C ALA A 458 -7.06 7.51 6.09
N HIS A 459 -8.14 7.78 5.34
CA HIS A 459 -9.17 6.79 5.01
C HIS A 459 -8.58 5.46 4.49
N THR A 460 -7.47 5.52 3.74
CA THR A 460 -6.77 4.36 3.18
C THR A 460 -6.26 3.35 4.22
N VAL A 461 -6.15 3.73 5.50
CA VAL A 461 -5.74 2.83 6.59
C VAL A 461 -6.86 2.53 7.58
N VAL A 462 -8.05 3.13 7.38
CA VAL A 462 -9.23 2.78 8.15
C VAL A 462 -9.66 1.38 7.78
N ARG A 463 -9.82 0.52 8.78
CA ARG A 463 -10.24 -0.87 8.63
C ARG A 463 -11.59 -1.05 9.28
N GLN A 464 -12.46 -1.80 8.61
CA GLN A 464 -13.74 -2.22 9.17
C GLN A 464 -13.50 -3.31 10.21
N MET A 465 -13.22 -2.87 11.40
CA MET A 465 -12.86 -3.78 12.49
C MET A 465 -14.08 -4.41 13.18
N ASP A 466 -15.29 -4.08 12.74
CA ASP A 466 -16.55 -4.70 13.21
C ASP A 466 -16.62 -6.20 12.92
N ALA A 467 -15.79 -6.67 11.99
CA ALA A 467 -15.62 -8.07 11.66
C ALA A 467 -14.99 -8.90 12.80
N LEU A 468 -14.38 -8.26 13.79
CA LEU A 468 -13.72 -8.94 14.91
C LEU A 468 -14.32 -8.54 16.24
N PRO A 469 -14.52 -9.49 17.18
CA PRO A 469 -14.85 -9.17 18.55
C PRO A 469 -13.78 -8.26 19.14
N ARG A 470 -14.16 -7.08 19.65
CA ARG A 470 -13.18 -6.12 20.12
C ARG A 470 -13.51 -5.52 21.46
N THR A 471 -12.45 -5.29 22.19
CA THR A 471 -12.48 -4.48 23.39
C THR A 471 -11.85 -3.12 23.09
N THR A 472 -12.48 -2.05 23.49
CA THR A 472 -11.92 -0.70 23.48
C THR A 472 -11.78 -0.17 24.88
N PHE A 473 -10.72 0.55 25.14
CA PHE A 473 -10.58 1.31 26.37
C PHE A 473 -11.34 2.62 26.23
N ALA A 474 -11.92 3.08 27.34
CA ALA A 474 -12.62 4.34 27.37
C ALA A 474 -11.71 5.48 26.89
N ALA A 475 -11.99 5.98 25.71
CA ALA A 475 -11.33 7.14 25.13
C ALA A 475 -12.34 8.29 25.00
N PRO A 476 -11.88 9.55 24.90
CA PRO A 476 -12.77 10.68 24.65
C PRO A 476 -13.48 10.62 23.29
N GLN A 477 -13.14 9.64 22.45
CA GLN A 477 -13.79 9.42 21.16
C GLN A 477 -15.04 8.55 21.31
N ARG A 478 -16.02 8.76 20.44
CA ARG A 478 -17.24 7.94 20.38
C ARG A 478 -16.87 6.47 20.14
N PRO A 479 -17.15 5.56 21.08
CA PRO A 479 -16.82 4.16 20.91
C PRO A 479 -17.76 3.52 19.89
N ASN A 480 -17.28 2.52 19.16
CA ASN A 480 -18.15 1.67 18.36
C ASN A 480 -19.11 0.91 19.31
N PRO A 481 -20.44 0.99 19.13
CA PRO A 481 -21.41 0.36 20.03
C PRO A 481 -21.32 -1.17 20.06
N LYS A 482 -20.72 -1.79 19.04
CA LYS A 482 -20.50 -3.24 18.96
C LYS A 482 -19.27 -3.71 19.77
N TRP A 483 -18.46 -2.78 20.29
CA TRP A 483 -17.24 -3.14 21.00
C TRP A 483 -17.47 -3.14 22.50
N LYS A 484 -16.92 -4.14 23.19
CA LYS A 484 -16.87 -4.17 24.63
C LYS A 484 -16.01 -3.03 25.14
N ARG A 485 -16.58 -2.19 26.00
CA ARG A 485 -15.89 -1.05 26.60
C ARG A 485 -15.34 -1.45 27.97
N ILE A 486 -14.04 -1.23 28.18
CA ILE A 486 -13.35 -1.44 29.45
C ILE A 486 -12.79 -0.10 29.93
N ASP A 487 -12.96 0.21 31.20
CA ASP A 487 -12.25 1.34 31.81
C ASP A 487 -10.76 1.00 31.88
N PRO A 488 -9.85 1.87 31.44
CA PRO A 488 -8.40 1.63 31.56
C PRO A 488 -7.97 1.33 32.99
N ALA A 489 -8.65 1.88 34.00
CA ALA A 489 -8.37 1.60 35.42
C ALA A 489 -8.67 0.15 35.82
N ASP A 490 -9.61 -0.52 35.14
CA ASP A 490 -9.97 -1.92 35.37
C ASP A 490 -9.06 -2.91 34.63
N ALA A 491 -8.15 -2.43 33.80
CA ALA A 491 -7.21 -3.26 33.05
C ALA A 491 -5.83 -3.26 33.69
N GLU A 492 -5.15 -4.41 33.62
CA GLU A 492 -3.76 -4.56 34.02
C GLU A 492 -2.93 -5.19 32.92
N VAL A 493 -1.68 -4.76 32.85
CA VAL A 493 -0.66 -5.27 31.93
C VAL A 493 0.26 -6.20 32.69
N PHE A 494 0.53 -7.37 32.15
CA PHE A 494 1.34 -8.40 32.79
C PHE A 494 2.21 -9.14 31.77
N VAL A 495 3.25 -9.83 32.25
CA VAL A 495 4.04 -10.75 31.44
C VAL A 495 3.40 -12.13 31.51
N ASP A 496 3.10 -12.73 30.37
CA ASP A 496 2.63 -14.11 30.26
C ASP A 496 3.82 -15.07 30.48
N PRO A 497 3.87 -15.84 31.59
CA PRO A 497 5.05 -16.58 31.94
C PRO A 497 5.50 -17.63 30.90
N PRO A 498 4.58 -18.38 30.24
CA PRO A 498 4.96 -19.37 29.24
C PRO A 498 5.62 -18.78 27.98
N THR A 499 5.20 -17.58 27.58
CA THR A 499 5.57 -16.99 26.28
C THR A 499 6.48 -15.77 26.40
N GLY A 500 6.54 -15.15 27.59
CA GLY A 500 7.23 -13.88 27.81
C GLY A 500 6.54 -12.69 27.13
N ASP A 501 5.33 -12.88 26.58
CA ASP A 501 4.56 -11.83 25.93
C ASP A 501 3.98 -10.84 26.95
N VAL A 502 3.82 -9.59 26.55
CA VAL A 502 3.17 -8.55 27.36
C VAL A 502 1.70 -8.49 26.97
N ARG A 503 0.84 -8.93 27.88
CA ARG A 503 -0.59 -9.08 27.67
C ARG A 503 -1.40 -8.15 28.57
N VAL A 504 -2.66 -7.94 28.19
CA VAL A 504 -3.64 -7.13 28.93
C VAL A 504 -4.80 -8.01 29.34
N ARG A 505 -5.24 -7.87 30.59
CA ARG A 505 -6.43 -8.57 31.13
C ARG A 505 -7.26 -7.60 31.99
N VAL A 506 -8.53 -7.96 32.20
CA VAL A 506 -9.40 -7.28 33.18
C VAL A 506 -8.97 -7.72 34.57
N ARG A 507 -8.65 -6.76 35.45
CA ARG A 507 -8.09 -7.01 36.79
C ARG A 507 -8.96 -7.93 37.64
N ASN A 508 -10.27 -7.68 37.69
CA ASN A 508 -11.18 -8.38 38.61
C ASN A 508 -11.64 -9.75 38.08
N SER A 509 -11.78 -9.92 36.78
CA SER A 509 -12.23 -11.18 36.18
C SER A 509 -11.14 -12.07 35.67
N GLY A 510 -9.94 -11.53 35.45
CA GLY A 510 -8.85 -12.24 34.78
C GLY A 510 -9.06 -12.42 33.26
N GLU A 511 -10.15 -11.88 32.69
CA GLU A 511 -10.47 -12.00 31.28
C GLU A 511 -9.34 -11.43 30.42
N LEU A 512 -8.77 -12.25 29.54
CA LEU A 512 -7.69 -11.85 28.64
C LEU A 512 -8.24 -10.94 27.54
N LEU A 513 -7.63 -9.76 27.38
CA LEU A 513 -8.00 -8.79 26.35
C LEU A 513 -7.10 -8.87 25.13
N GLY A 514 -5.92 -9.47 25.24
CA GLY A 514 -4.99 -9.72 24.13
C GLY A 514 -3.55 -9.37 24.42
N SER A 515 -2.70 -9.54 23.38
CA SER A 515 -1.29 -9.19 23.40
C SER A 515 -1.09 -7.72 23.06
N PHE A 516 -0.27 -7.02 23.84
CA PHE A 516 0.05 -5.61 23.61
C PHE A 516 0.89 -5.44 22.34
N ALA A 517 1.93 -6.26 22.18
CA ALA A 517 2.80 -6.22 21.00
C ALA A 517 2.04 -6.48 19.71
N ARG A 518 1.16 -7.47 19.69
CA ARG A 518 0.40 -7.88 18.51
C ARG A 518 -0.68 -6.89 18.13
N SER A 519 -1.43 -6.40 19.11
CA SER A 519 -2.43 -5.35 18.88
C SER A 519 -1.80 -4.09 18.28
N TRP A 520 -0.51 -3.86 18.53
CA TRP A 520 0.25 -2.75 17.98
C TRP A 520 0.84 -3.05 16.59
N ILE A 521 1.35 -4.26 16.33
CA ILE A 521 1.97 -4.65 15.04
C ILE A 521 0.94 -4.70 13.91
N ILE A 522 -0.30 -5.13 14.19
CA ILE A 522 -1.39 -5.27 13.21
C ILE A 522 -1.56 -4.04 12.30
N PRO A 523 -1.56 -2.80 12.79
CA PRO A 523 -1.76 -1.62 11.96
C PRO A 523 -0.62 -1.31 11.00
N LEU A 524 0.57 -1.84 11.20
CA LEU A 524 1.80 -1.33 10.59
C LEU A 524 2.16 -1.96 9.24
N GLY A 525 1.50 -3.05 8.82
CA GLY A 525 1.71 -3.64 7.51
C GLY A 525 3.17 -3.97 7.22
N PHE A 526 3.86 -4.63 8.16
CA PHE A 526 5.26 -4.99 7.97
C PHE A 526 5.44 -6.03 6.87
N HIS A 527 6.36 -5.73 5.96
CA HIS A 527 6.83 -6.68 4.97
C HIS A 527 8.26 -7.13 5.31
N PRO A 528 8.43 -8.27 6.01
CA PRO A 528 9.74 -8.70 6.48
C PRO A 528 10.69 -9.16 5.36
N PHE A 529 10.16 -9.47 4.19
CA PHE A 529 10.90 -10.09 3.08
C PHE A 529 11.46 -9.14 2.02
N SER A 530 11.58 -7.85 2.31
CA SER A 530 12.32 -6.93 1.44
C SER A 530 13.83 -7.09 1.68
N PHE A 531 14.48 -7.97 0.93
CA PHE A 531 15.88 -8.36 1.18
C PHE A 531 16.96 -7.42 0.64
N GLY A 532 16.64 -6.27 0.12
CA GLY A 532 17.54 -5.34 -0.52
C GLY A 532 18.99 -5.28 0.05
N GLY A 533 19.93 -4.75 -0.74
CA GLY A 533 21.31 -4.50 -0.34
C GLY A 533 22.33 -5.53 -0.82
N LEU A 534 21.95 -6.58 -1.55
CA LEU A 534 22.88 -7.41 -2.33
C LEU A 534 23.13 -6.78 -3.69
N ARG A 535 24.35 -6.94 -4.21
CA ARG A 535 24.66 -6.50 -5.57
C ARG A 535 23.72 -7.11 -6.60
N HIS A 536 23.34 -8.36 -6.42
CA HIS A 536 22.31 -9.07 -7.14
C HIS A 536 21.59 -10.03 -6.19
N THR A 537 20.27 -10.06 -6.28
CA THR A 537 19.42 -11.06 -5.60
C THR A 537 18.74 -11.86 -6.70
N PRO A 538 18.96 -13.17 -6.78
CA PRO A 538 18.30 -14.02 -7.77
C PRO A 538 16.78 -14.04 -7.52
N ARG A 539 16.01 -14.47 -8.51
CA ARG A 539 14.61 -14.80 -8.32
C ARG A 539 14.51 -16.03 -7.43
N LEU A 540 13.68 -15.96 -6.38
CA LEU A 540 13.48 -17.08 -5.48
C LEU A 540 12.13 -17.73 -5.75
N ARG A 541 12.13 -19.07 -5.83
CA ARG A 541 10.94 -19.91 -6.02
C ARG A 541 10.78 -20.94 -4.92
N CYS A 542 9.53 -21.24 -4.63
CA CYS A 542 9.12 -22.45 -3.92
C CYS A 542 8.15 -23.20 -4.85
N GLY A 543 8.54 -24.33 -5.43
CA GLY A 543 7.77 -24.99 -6.48
C GLY A 543 7.47 -24.07 -7.66
N ASN A 544 6.20 -23.92 -8.02
CA ASN A 544 5.75 -23.02 -9.09
C ASN A 544 5.46 -21.59 -8.62
N VAL A 545 5.77 -21.26 -7.35
CA VAL A 545 5.51 -19.95 -6.77
C VAL A 545 6.77 -19.12 -6.72
N ILE A 546 6.79 -17.95 -7.36
CA ILE A 546 7.84 -16.94 -7.21
C ILE A 546 7.57 -16.20 -5.90
N VAL A 547 8.46 -16.35 -4.93
CA VAL A 547 8.34 -15.73 -3.61
C VAL A 547 9.19 -14.46 -3.46
N GLN A 548 10.13 -14.24 -4.37
CA GLN A 548 10.94 -13.04 -4.44
C GLN A 548 11.33 -12.75 -5.89
N ARG A 549 11.11 -11.51 -6.31
CA ARG A 549 11.57 -11.01 -7.61
C ARG A 549 13.08 -10.81 -7.63
N ARG A 550 13.69 -10.95 -8.80
CA ARG A 550 15.09 -10.62 -9.03
C ARG A 550 15.34 -9.13 -8.80
N SER A 551 16.43 -8.80 -8.12
CA SER A 551 16.78 -7.41 -7.86
C SER A 551 18.27 -7.15 -7.87
N TRP A 552 18.65 -5.89 -8.08
CA TRP A 552 20.03 -5.43 -8.19
C TRP A 552 20.22 -4.14 -7.40
N VAL A 553 21.43 -3.93 -6.90
CA VAL A 553 21.88 -2.63 -6.44
C VAL A 553 22.79 -2.04 -7.51
N VAL A 554 22.39 -0.89 -8.08
CA VAL A 554 23.11 -0.16 -9.12
C VAL A 554 23.69 1.11 -8.53
N LYS A 555 24.99 1.34 -8.74
CA LYS A 555 25.70 2.52 -8.25
C LYS A 555 25.98 3.53 -9.35
N GLY A 556 26.05 4.82 -9.00
CA GLY A 556 26.31 5.91 -9.94
C GLY A 556 27.62 5.78 -10.70
N GLU A 557 28.64 5.20 -10.10
CA GLU A 557 29.94 4.95 -10.72
C GLU A 557 29.88 4.00 -11.93
N GLU A 558 28.89 3.11 -11.99
CA GLU A 558 28.67 2.18 -13.10
C GLU A 558 28.29 2.89 -14.41
N PHE A 559 27.87 4.16 -14.35
CA PHE A 559 27.67 5.02 -15.51
C PHE A 559 28.93 5.73 -16.00
N GLY A 560 30.12 5.43 -15.44
CA GLY A 560 31.39 5.98 -15.89
C GLY A 560 31.60 7.48 -15.63
N GLY A 561 30.90 8.05 -14.63
CA GLY A 561 31.08 9.44 -14.18
C GLY A 561 30.59 10.51 -15.17
N GLY A 562 29.94 10.14 -16.26
CA GLY A 562 29.44 11.06 -17.27
C GLY A 562 28.30 11.93 -16.79
N LYS A 563 28.37 13.25 -17.04
CA LYS A 563 27.23 14.16 -16.88
C LYS A 563 26.49 14.24 -18.20
N PHE A 564 25.29 13.66 -18.26
CA PHE A 564 24.45 13.71 -19.45
C PHE A 564 23.54 14.94 -19.42
N SER A 565 23.51 15.70 -20.51
CA SER A 565 22.67 16.89 -20.65
C SER A 565 21.91 16.86 -21.98
N GLY A 566 20.73 17.44 -22.02
CA GLY A 566 19.90 17.44 -23.23
C GLY A 566 19.39 16.05 -23.59
N ILE A 567 19.14 15.83 -24.89
CA ILE A 567 18.87 14.49 -25.45
C ILE A 567 20.25 13.88 -25.77
N SER A 568 20.59 12.79 -25.07
CA SER A 568 21.96 12.24 -25.08
C SER A 568 21.99 10.81 -25.59
N ALA A 569 22.61 10.59 -26.73
CA ALA A 569 22.91 9.26 -27.24
C ALA A 569 23.86 8.48 -26.31
N ASP A 570 24.76 9.19 -25.60
CA ASP A 570 25.68 8.55 -24.66
C ASP A 570 24.95 8.02 -23.41
N LEU A 571 23.85 8.66 -22.98
CA LEU A 571 23.00 8.10 -21.93
C LEU A 571 22.37 6.79 -22.39
N VAL A 572 21.88 6.71 -23.64
CA VAL A 572 21.32 5.47 -24.21
C VAL A 572 22.38 4.38 -24.28
N ARG A 573 23.60 4.69 -24.71
CA ARG A 573 24.71 3.73 -24.73
C ARG A 573 25.10 3.29 -23.29
N ALA A 574 25.09 4.21 -22.33
CA ALA A 574 25.43 3.89 -20.93
C ALA A 574 24.43 2.93 -20.32
N ILE A 575 23.11 3.16 -20.51
CA ILE A 575 22.08 2.26 -19.97
C ILE A 575 22.12 0.89 -20.66
N GLU A 576 22.38 0.81 -21.98
CA GLU A 576 22.51 -0.47 -22.68
C GLU A 576 23.73 -1.26 -22.19
N ARG A 577 24.87 -0.60 -21.94
CA ARG A 577 26.03 -1.26 -21.31
C ARG A 577 25.69 -1.78 -19.91
N LEU A 578 24.98 -0.98 -19.10
CA LEU A 578 24.54 -1.41 -17.77
C LEU A 578 23.59 -2.61 -17.84
N ARG A 579 22.61 -2.58 -18.76
CA ARG A 579 21.67 -3.69 -18.97
C ARG A 579 22.43 -4.97 -19.33
N ALA A 580 23.35 -4.90 -20.28
CA ALA A 580 24.15 -6.05 -20.69
C ALA A 580 25.06 -6.57 -19.57
N ALA A 581 25.71 -5.67 -18.82
CA ALA A 581 26.64 -6.04 -17.74
C ALA A 581 25.95 -6.64 -16.51
N ARG A 582 24.68 -6.31 -16.29
CA ARG A 582 23.90 -6.70 -15.11
C ARG A 582 22.73 -7.63 -15.42
N ASP A 583 22.53 -7.99 -16.67
CA ASP A 583 21.37 -8.74 -17.13
C ASP A 583 20.04 -8.11 -16.66
N LEU A 584 19.91 -6.78 -16.83
CA LEU A 584 18.68 -6.08 -16.44
C LEU A 584 17.60 -6.28 -17.50
N PRO A 585 16.38 -6.69 -17.10
CA PRO A 585 15.25 -6.76 -18.02
C PRO A 585 14.83 -5.34 -18.46
N ARG A 586 14.04 -5.26 -19.52
CA ARG A 586 13.54 -3.98 -20.02
C ARG A 586 12.67 -3.25 -18.99
N TYR A 587 11.80 -3.96 -18.31
CA TYR A 587 10.83 -3.38 -17.38
C TYR A 587 11.23 -3.64 -15.94
N VAL A 588 11.45 -2.54 -15.21
CA VAL A 588 11.92 -2.60 -13.82
C VAL A 588 11.21 -1.58 -12.94
N TYR A 589 11.26 -1.81 -11.65
CA TYR A 589 10.95 -0.81 -10.63
C TYR A 589 12.23 -0.34 -9.97
N ILE A 590 12.33 0.96 -9.69
CA ILE A 590 13.47 1.55 -8.99
C ILE A 590 13.06 2.27 -7.72
N ARG A 591 13.95 2.24 -6.73
CA ARG A 591 13.88 3.08 -5.53
C ARG A 591 15.31 3.39 -5.04
N PRO A 592 15.54 4.47 -4.26
CA PRO A 592 16.81 4.63 -3.56
C PRO A 592 17.06 3.41 -2.66
N SER A 593 18.31 2.94 -2.61
CA SER A 593 18.66 1.84 -1.72
C SER A 593 18.55 2.25 -0.23
N GLU A 594 18.46 1.29 0.66
CA GLU A 594 18.42 1.56 2.11
C GLU A 594 19.65 2.36 2.55
N SER A 595 20.82 2.01 2.04
CA SER A 595 22.06 2.72 2.34
C SER A 595 22.05 4.17 1.85
N ALA A 596 21.45 4.44 0.67
CA ALA A 596 21.27 5.78 0.15
C ALA A 596 20.29 6.61 1.00
N LEU A 597 19.19 6.01 1.45
CA LEU A 597 18.21 6.66 2.32
C LEU A 597 18.81 7.01 3.69
N HIS A 598 19.59 6.12 4.27
CA HIS A 598 20.29 6.39 5.55
C HIS A 598 21.30 7.55 5.42
N ARG A 599 22.06 7.63 4.32
CA ARG A 599 23.03 8.71 4.08
C ARG A 599 22.36 10.06 3.90
N SER A 600 21.18 10.10 3.29
CA SER A 600 20.52 11.38 2.94
C SER A 600 19.76 12.02 4.09
N GLY A 601 19.52 11.34 5.21
CA GLY A 601 18.65 11.80 6.28
C GLY A 601 17.22 12.13 5.83
N ALA A 602 16.89 11.75 4.58
CA ALA A 602 15.62 12.08 3.95
C ALA A 602 14.48 11.32 4.64
N GLY A 603 13.50 12.06 5.10
CA GLY A 603 12.28 11.53 5.71
C GLY A 603 11.58 10.53 4.78
N ARG A 604 11.25 9.40 5.33
CA ARG A 604 10.99 8.08 4.74
C ARG A 604 9.88 7.96 3.68
N ASP A 605 8.95 8.91 3.50
CA ASP A 605 7.68 8.59 2.85
C ASP A 605 7.57 8.80 1.34
N LYS A 606 8.33 9.71 0.76
CA LYS A 606 8.19 10.00 -0.70
C LYS A 606 9.18 9.28 -1.60
N ASP A 607 10.38 9.06 -1.09
CA ASP A 607 11.49 8.51 -1.90
C ASP A 607 11.58 6.97 -1.77
N THR A 608 10.70 6.32 -0.97
CA THR A 608 10.75 4.88 -0.73
C THR A 608 9.85 4.05 -1.64
N LYS A 609 8.82 4.68 -2.24
CA LYS A 609 7.90 3.94 -3.14
C LYS A 609 8.57 3.65 -4.48
N PRO A 610 8.51 2.40 -4.97
CA PRO A 610 9.07 2.04 -6.25
C PRO A 610 8.46 2.85 -7.40
N VAL A 611 9.27 3.19 -8.39
CA VAL A 611 8.87 3.87 -9.63
C VAL A 611 9.12 2.93 -10.79
N PHE A 612 8.12 2.71 -11.62
CA PHE A 612 8.24 1.93 -12.84
C PHE A 612 9.16 2.64 -13.85
N ILE A 613 10.02 1.88 -14.52
CA ILE A 613 10.93 2.33 -15.57
C ILE A 613 10.89 1.34 -16.74
N ASP A 614 10.63 1.84 -17.94
CA ASP A 614 10.94 1.15 -19.19
C ASP A 614 12.34 1.56 -19.64
N LEU A 615 13.29 0.63 -19.59
CA LEU A 615 14.68 0.87 -19.98
C LEU A 615 14.89 1.00 -21.50
N GLU A 616 13.82 0.90 -22.31
CA GLU A 616 13.79 1.24 -23.73
C GLU A 616 12.92 2.49 -24.01
N SER A 617 12.62 3.29 -22.98
CA SER A 617 12.05 4.63 -23.12
C SER A 617 13.03 5.68 -22.63
N TYR A 618 13.45 6.58 -23.52
CA TYR A 618 14.40 7.63 -23.16
C TYR A 618 13.91 8.50 -22.01
N LEU A 619 12.60 8.79 -21.97
CA LEU A 619 12.02 9.62 -20.93
C LEU A 619 12.11 8.95 -19.55
N PHE A 620 11.92 7.63 -19.48
CA PHE A 620 12.09 6.85 -18.23
C PHE A 620 13.57 6.69 -17.87
N VAL A 621 14.45 6.49 -18.86
CA VAL A 621 15.91 6.38 -18.63
C VAL A 621 16.47 7.70 -18.07
N GLU A 622 15.95 8.86 -18.49
CA GLU A 622 16.29 10.14 -17.87
C GLU A 622 15.87 10.21 -16.38
N ILE A 623 14.72 9.64 -16.03
CA ILE A 623 14.28 9.55 -14.64
C ILE A 623 15.20 8.64 -13.85
N PHE A 624 15.53 7.45 -14.38
CA PHE A 624 16.48 6.51 -13.80
C PHE A 624 17.82 7.20 -13.49
N TYR A 625 18.42 7.82 -14.50
CA TYR A 625 19.70 8.52 -14.35
C TYR A 625 19.65 9.62 -13.30
N ARG A 626 18.62 10.45 -13.32
CA ARG A 626 18.47 11.54 -12.33
C ARG A 626 18.31 11.04 -10.91
N TRP A 627 17.58 9.95 -10.72
CA TRP A 627 17.43 9.35 -9.41
C TRP A 627 18.76 8.76 -8.95
N LEU A 628 19.46 8.06 -9.81
CA LEU A 628 20.78 7.51 -9.53
C LEU A 628 21.79 8.62 -9.19
N ALA A 629 21.81 9.69 -9.96
CA ALA A 629 22.69 10.84 -9.71
C ALA A 629 22.37 11.56 -8.38
N LYS A 630 21.11 11.57 -7.97
CA LYS A 630 20.68 12.18 -6.71
C LYS A 630 20.99 11.30 -5.49
N SER A 631 20.71 10.02 -5.57
CA SER A 631 20.82 9.08 -4.44
C SER A 631 22.19 8.40 -4.35
N GLY A 632 22.96 8.40 -5.47
CA GLY A 632 24.22 7.68 -5.61
C GLY A 632 24.05 6.17 -5.82
N GLU A 633 22.93 5.61 -5.39
CA GLU A 633 22.65 4.17 -5.44
C GLU A 633 21.16 3.89 -5.53
N LEU A 634 20.76 3.00 -6.42
CA LEU A 634 19.37 2.55 -6.60
C LEU A 634 19.25 1.05 -6.38
N GLU A 635 18.17 0.64 -5.77
CA GLU A 635 17.65 -0.71 -5.85
C GLU A 635 16.75 -0.80 -7.09
N VAL A 636 17.03 -1.80 -7.93
CA VAL A 636 16.32 -2.09 -9.18
C VAL A 636 15.69 -3.46 -9.03
N THR A 637 14.41 -3.60 -9.28
CA THR A 637 13.67 -4.87 -9.17
C THR A 637 12.99 -5.16 -10.50
N GLU A 638 13.05 -6.40 -10.98
CA GLU A 638 12.33 -6.81 -12.19
C GLU A 638 10.82 -6.59 -12.05
N MET A 639 10.16 -6.21 -13.13
CA MET A 639 8.70 -6.22 -13.19
C MET A 639 8.20 -7.63 -13.48
N LEU A 640 7.42 -8.18 -12.57
CA LEU A 640 6.67 -9.42 -12.76
C LEU A 640 5.24 -9.23 -12.21
N PRO A 641 4.21 -9.69 -12.95
CA PRO A 641 4.26 -10.15 -14.34
C PRO A 641 4.82 -9.08 -15.27
N ASP A 642 5.57 -9.50 -16.30
CA ASP A 642 5.98 -8.59 -17.35
C ASP A 642 4.78 -8.21 -18.25
N PRO A 643 4.87 -7.14 -19.06
CA PRO A 643 3.72 -6.67 -19.82
C PRO A 643 3.12 -7.67 -20.81
N GLN A 644 3.88 -8.68 -21.26
CA GLN A 644 3.37 -9.72 -22.16
C GLN A 644 2.59 -10.81 -21.39
N HIS A 645 2.84 -10.90 -20.09
CA HIS A 645 2.25 -11.87 -19.17
C HIS A 645 1.26 -11.24 -18.18
N LEU A 646 0.80 -10.01 -18.44
CA LEU A 646 -0.33 -9.41 -17.73
C LEU A 646 -1.62 -10.09 -18.18
N LEU A 647 -2.13 -10.97 -17.35
CA LEU A 647 -3.25 -11.85 -17.66
C LEU A 647 -4.57 -11.10 -17.96
N TRP A 648 -4.81 -9.97 -17.27
CA TRP A 648 -6.06 -9.22 -17.40
C TRP A 648 -6.04 -8.34 -18.64
N GLN A 649 -6.88 -8.70 -19.62
CA GLN A 649 -7.07 -7.92 -20.82
C GLN A 649 -8.48 -7.31 -20.85
N GLU A 650 -8.57 -6.04 -21.19
CA GLU A 650 -9.82 -5.30 -21.36
C GLU A 650 -9.73 -4.49 -22.66
N GLY A 651 -10.53 -4.85 -23.65
CA GLY A 651 -10.37 -4.34 -25.02
C GLY A 651 -8.98 -4.69 -25.56
N ASP A 652 -8.28 -3.68 -26.09
CA ASP A 652 -6.92 -3.84 -26.62
C ASP A 652 -5.82 -3.62 -25.59
N GLY A 653 -6.18 -3.36 -24.33
CA GLY A 653 -5.22 -3.01 -23.27
C GLY A 653 -5.14 -4.05 -22.16
N ARG A 654 -3.92 -4.27 -21.65
CA ARG A 654 -3.63 -5.13 -20.49
C ARG A 654 -3.51 -4.29 -19.22
N ARG A 655 -4.00 -4.81 -18.10
CA ARG A 655 -3.95 -4.13 -16.80
C ARG A 655 -3.11 -4.91 -15.81
N THR A 656 -2.36 -4.19 -14.99
CA THR A 656 -1.79 -4.78 -13.78
C THR A 656 -2.90 -5.00 -12.76
N PHE A 657 -2.84 -6.13 -12.06
CA PHE A 657 -3.73 -6.44 -10.94
C PHE A 657 -3.01 -7.30 -9.92
N GLU A 658 -3.57 -7.37 -8.74
CA GLU A 658 -3.15 -8.30 -7.68
C GLU A 658 -4.38 -8.78 -6.90
N LEU A 659 -4.27 -10.00 -6.38
CA LEU A 659 -5.29 -10.67 -5.58
C LEU A 659 -4.85 -10.59 -4.12
N ARG A 660 -5.53 -9.78 -3.31
CA ARG A 660 -5.32 -9.80 -1.87
C ARG A 660 -6.13 -10.91 -1.26
N THR A 661 -5.45 -11.97 -0.90
CA THR A 661 -6.02 -13.20 -0.35
C THR A 661 -5.79 -13.28 1.16
N LEU A 662 -6.46 -14.22 1.81
CA LEU A 662 -6.22 -14.59 3.20
C LEU A 662 -5.81 -16.05 3.23
N ILE A 663 -4.65 -16.34 3.82
CA ILE A 663 -4.19 -17.70 4.07
C ILE A 663 -4.68 -18.10 5.46
N VAL A 664 -5.29 -19.28 5.55
CA VAL A 664 -5.85 -19.80 6.78
C VAL A 664 -5.45 -21.27 6.97
N PRO A 665 -5.47 -21.79 8.20
CA PRO A 665 -5.23 -23.22 8.42
C PRO A 665 -6.29 -24.05 7.71
N ARG A 666 -5.90 -25.19 7.20
CA ARG A 666 -6.83 -26.22 6.73
C ARG A 666 -7.30 -27.00 7.96
N THR A 667 -8.58 -26.87 8.34
CA THR A 667 -9.21 -27.60 9.45
C THR A 667 -9.54 -29.04 9.07
#